data_f7772153bcb90277aa312f0e33c6f987
#
_entry.id   f7772153bcb90277aa312f0e33c6f987
#
_cell.length_a   1.000
_cell.length_b   1.000
_cell.length_c   1.000
_cell.angle_alpha   90.00
_cell.angle_beta   90.00
_cell.angle_gamma   90.00
#
_symmetry.space_group_name_H-M   'P 1'
#
loop_
_entity.id
_entity.type
_entity.pdbx_description
1 polymer ?
#
loop_
_entity_poly.entity_id
_entity_poly.type
_entity_poly.pdbx_seq_one_letter_code
_entity_poly.pdbx_strand_id
1 'polypeptide(L)'
;MAIKEINVNNYNDDAIQVLEGLDAVRKRPGMYIGSTDGTGLHHLVWEIVDNAVDEALSGFGDVIAVTLNKDGSVSVSDSGRGMPTGMHAMGKPTVEVIFTVLHAGGKFGQGGYKTSGGLHGVGSSVVNALSSWLEVEITRDGSVYRQRFENGGHPVTGLEKIGKAPKSKTGTKVTFMPDASIFSTTDFKFNTISERLKESAFLLKNVTMTLTDLRGEEEVREEFHYENGVQDFVSYLNEDKETLTPVIYIDGDQQEFHLELALQYNDGYSDNILSFVNNVRTKDGGTHETGFKSAITKALNDYARKTGLLKEKDKNLEGSDYREGLSAVISLLVPEEHLQFEGQTKDKLGSPLARPIVDSIVSEHLTYFLMENGDLASNLVRKAIKARDAREAARKARDASRNGKKNKKDKGLLSGKLTPAQSKNAKKNELYLVEGDSAGGSAKQGRDRKFQAILPLRGKVLNTEKAKMADILKNEEINTMIYTIGAGVGADFNLDDINYDKIIIMTDADTDGAHIQTLLLTFFYRYMRPLVEAGHVYIALPPLYKMSKGKGKKEVVEYAWTDGELEELRQKFGRGAILQRYKGLGEMNADQLWETTMDPETRNLIRVTIDDLARAERRVSVLMGDKAAPRRQWIEDNVKFTLEESGAF
;
A
#
# COMPACT_ATOMS: atom_id res chain seq x y z
N MET A 1 -13.18 -13.06 -30.16
CA MET A 1 -13.35 -11.90 -31.08
C MET A 1 -12.10 -11.79 -31.94
N ALA A 2 -12.22 -11.81 -33.26
CA ALA A 2 -11.09 -11.71 -34.16
C ALA A 2 -10.43 -10.33 -34.02
N ILE A 3 -9.13 -10.32 -33.71
CA ILE A 3 -8.29 -9.11 -33.73
C ILE A 3 -8.31 -8.62 -35.18
N LYS A 4 -8.95 -7.48 -35.45
CA LYS A 4 -8.81 -6.80 -36.74
C LYS A 4 -7.32 -6.48 -36.92
N GLU A 5 -6.70 -7.00 -37.97
CA GLU A 5 -5.37 -6.61 -38.39
C GLU A 5 -5.34 -5.08 -38.54
N ILE A 6 -4.60 -4.41 -37.66
CA ILE A 6 -4.34 -2.99 -37.76
C ILE A 6 -3.32 -2.82 -38.90
N ASN A 7 -3.74 -2.18 -39.96
CA ASN A 7 -2.88 -1.87 -41.10
C ASN A 7 -1.88 -0.78 -40.67
N VAL A 8 -0.68 -1.18 -40.28
CA VAL A 8 0.38 -0.33 -39.69
C VAL A 8 0.88 0.75 -40.67
N ASN A 9 0.47 0.72 -41.93
CA ASN A 9 0.90 1.65 -42.96
C ASN A 9 0.08 2.95 -43.08
N ASN A 10 -0.91 3.17 -42.23
CA ASN A 10 -1.80 4.36 -42.27
C ASN A 10 -1.46 5.35 -41.11
N TYR A 11 -0.20 5.61 -40.84
CA TYR A 11 0.19 6.72 -39.96
C TYR A 11 0.31 8.00 -40.81
N ASN A 12 -0.80 8.72 -40.89
CA ASN A 12 -0.92 10.00 -41.60
C ASN A 12 -1.58 11.05 -40.68
N ASP A 13 -1.76 12.26 -41.15
CA ASP A 13 -2.30 13.37 -40.35
C ASP A 13 -3.69 13.03 -39.76
N ASP A 14 -4.53 12.26 -40.46
CA ASP A 14 -5.83 11.80 -39.99
C ASP A 14 -5.74 10.79 -38.85
N ALA A 15 -4.58 10.16 -38.63
CA ALA A 15 -4.33 9.25 -37.51
C ALA A 15 -4.10 9.99 -36.18
N ILE A 16 -3.82 11.30 -36.21
CA ILE A 16 -3.60 12.13 -35.03
C ILE A 16 -4.96 12.59 -34.50
N GLN A 17 -5.42 11.98 -33.41
CA GLN A 17 -6.68 12.35 -32.73
C GLN A 17 -6.36 13.27 -31.56
N VAL A 18 -7.00 14.43 -31.52
CA VAL A 18 -7.02 15.32 -30.36
C VAL A 18 -8.22 14.95 -29.51
N LEU A 19 -7.96 14.67 -28.24
CA LEU A 19 -8.98 14.40 -27.23
C LEU A 19 -9.13 15.66 -26.38
N GLU A 20 -10.35 16.19 -26.31
CA GLU A 20 -10.64 17.39 -25.53
C GLU A 20 -11.51 17.06 -24.31
N GLY A 21 -11.32 17.81 -23.24
CA GLY A 21 -12.17 17.78 -22.05
C GLY A 21 -12.26 16.39 -21.39
N LEU A 22 -13.48 16.03 -20.98
CA LEU A 22 -13.76 14.81 -20.23
C LEU A 22 -13.60 13.52 -21.05
N ASP A 23 -13.69 13.59 -22.38
CA ASP A 23 -13.48 12.43 -23.26
C ASP A 23 -12.04 11.90 -23.18
N ALA A 24 -11.06 12.79 -22.95
CA ALA A 24 -9.66 12.39 -22.72
C ALA A 24 -9.53 11.51 -21.47
N VAL A 25 -10.24 11.85 -20.39
CA VAL A 25 -10.28 11.09 -19.14
C VAL A 25 -10.89 9.71 -19.35
N ARG A 26 -12.04 9.64 -20.01
CA ARG A 26 -12.74 8.38 -20.28
C ARG A 26 -11.94 7.43 -21.16
N LYS A 27 -11.19 7.97 -22.13
CA LYS A 27 -10.38 7.16 -23.05
C LYS A 27 -9.09 6.66 -22.42
N ARG A 28 -8.54 7.38 -21.43
CA ARG A 28 -7.28 7.06 -20.74
C ARG A 28 -7.40 7.23 -19.22
N PRO A 29 -8.34 6.53 -18.55
CA PRO A 29 -8.59 6.72 -17.11
C PRO A 29 -7.34 6.44 -16.26
N GLY A 30 -6.52 5.46 -16.64
CA GLY A 30 -5.30 5.12 -15.92
C GLY A 30 -4.28 6.26 -15.78
N MET A 31 -4.33 7.29 -16.66
CA MET A 31 -3.48 8.48 -16.52
C MET A 31 -3.88 9.36 -15.33
N TYR A 32 -5.14 9.29 -14.88
CA TYR A 32 -5.70 10.15 -13.84
C TYR A 32 -5.91 9.42 -12.51
N ILE A 33 -6.29 8.14 -12.56
CA ILE A 33 -6.61 7.34 -11.36
C ILE A 33 -5.72 6.10 -11.19
N GLY A 34 -4.66 5.97 -12.00
CA GLY A 34 -3.67 4.89 -11.95
C GLY A 34 -4.14 3.57 -12.58
N SER A 35 -5.34 3.09 -12.25
CA SER A 35 -5.91 1.84 -12.78
C SER A 35 -7.43 1.93 -12.92
N THR A 36 -8.05 0.90 -13.51
CA THR A 36 -9.53 0.76 -13.60
C THR A 36 -10.04 -0.44 -12.80
N ASP A 37 -9.22 -0.97 -11.91
CA ASP A 37 -9.59 -2.00 -10.94
C ASP A 37 -10.15 -1.39 -9.64
N GLY A 38 -10.26 -2.19 -8.58
CA GLY A 38 -10.73 -1.71 -7.28
C GLY A 38 -9.90 -0.57 -6.70
N THR A 39 -8.60 -0.46 -7.01
CA THR A 39 -7.74 0.63 -6.53
C THR A 39 -8.14 1.96 -7.17
N GLY A 40 -8.25 1.99 -8.51
CA GLY A 40 -8.70 3.18 -9.23
C GLY A 40 -10.16 3.55 -8.91
N LEU A 41 -11.02 2.55 -8.62
CA LEU A 41 -12.39 2.81 -8.15
C LEU A 41 -12.40 3.62 -6.86
N HIS A 42 -11.62 3.21 -5.85
CA HIS A 42 -11.54 3.90 -4.56
C HIS A 42 -10.91 5.29 -4.72
N HIS A 43 -10.06 5.50 -5.73
CA HIS A 43 -9.46 6.81 -6.00
C HIS A 43 -10.51 7.89 -6.29
N LEU A 44 -11.67 7.53 -6.87
CA LEU A 44 -12.78 8.46 -7.04
C LEU A 44 -13.29 9.02 -5.70
N VAL A 45 -13.34 8.18 -4.67
CA VAL A 45 -13.74 8.61 -3.31
C VAL A 45 -12.69 9.57 -2.74
N TRP A 46 -11.40 9.24 -2.93
CA TRP A 46 -10.30 10.06 -2.41
C TRP A 46 -10.30 11.47 -3.01
N GLU A 47 -10.53 11.62 -4.30
CA GLU A 47 -10.57 12.93 -4.94
C GLU A 47 -11.67 13.85 -4.36
N ILE A 48 -12.82 13.31 -3.97
CA ILE A 48 -13.89 14.11 -3.36
C ILE A 48 -13.63 14.34 -1.85
N VAL A 49 -13.12 13.32 -1.15
CA VAL A 49 -12.73 13.45 0.27
C VAL A 49 -11.60 14.48 0.43
N ASP A 50 -10.57 14.44 -0.43
CA ASP A 50 -9.44 15.39 -0.39
C ASP A 50 -9.90 16.84 -0.60
N ASN A 51 -10.97 17.07 -1.38
CA ASN A 51 -11.57 18.40 -1.50
C ASN A 51 -12.22 18.87 -0.18
N ALA A 52 -12.91 17.97 0.54
CA ALA A 52 -13.48 18.26 1.84
C ALA A 52 -12.37 18.47 2.91
N VAL A 53 -11.29 17.71 2.83
CA VAL A 53 -10.09 17.87 3.67
C VAL A 53 -9.43 19.22 3.43
N ASP A 54 -9.29 19.67 2.20
CA ASP A 54 -8.71 21.00 1.88
C ASP A 54 -9.54 22.15 2.45
N GLU A 55 -10.88 22.03 2.52
CA GLU A 55 -11.75 22.99 3.23
C GLU A 55 -11.45 23.00 4.74
N ALA A 56 -11.34 21.81 5.35
CA ALA A 56 -11.04 21.68 6.76
C ALA A 56 -9.64 22.21 7.12
N LEU A 57 -8.61 21.91 6.32
CA LEU A 57 -7.24 22.45 6.46
C LEU A 57 -7.21 23.98 6.36
N SER A 58 -8.14 24.56 5.59
CA SER A 58 -8.28 26.02 5.48
C SER A 58 -9.07 26.64 6.63
N GLY A 59 -9.47 25.85 7.63
CA GLY A 59 -10.22 26.27 8.80
C GLY A 59 -11.73 26.37 8.57
N PHE A 60 -12.25 25.75 7.51
CA PHE A 60 -13.67 25.78 7.18
C PHE A 60 -14.29 24.37 7.24
N GLY A 61 -15.17 24.17 8.20
CA GLY A 61 -15.84 22.91 8.42
C GLY A 61 -15.07 21.94 9.34
N ASP A 62 -15.83 21.18 10.09
CA ASP A 62 -15.37 20.26 11.13
C ASP A 62 -15.96 18.85 10.99
N VAL A 63 -16.81 18.63 9.97
CA VAL A 63 -17.45 17.36 9.70
C VAL A 63 -17.28 16.95 8.23
N ILE A 64 -16.79 15.74 8.00
CA ILE A 64 -16.73 15.09 6.69
C ILE A 64 -17.44 13.76 6.80
N ALA A 65 -18.46 13.50 5.97
CA ALA A 65 -19.22 12.26 6.00
C ALA A 65 -19.18 11.56 4.63
N VAL A 66 -18.85 10.27 4.65
CA VAL A 66 -18.90 9.38 3.48
C VAL A 66 -20.02 8.36 3.69
N THR A 67 -20.87 8.17 2.69
CA THR A 67 -21.96 7.21 2.72
C THR A 67 -21.93 6.31 1.49
N LEU A 68 -21.90 4.99 1.72
CA LEU A 68 -22.11 3.98 0.69
C LEU A 68 -23.62 3.72 0.59
N ASN A 69 -24.23 4.19 -0.48
CA ASN A 69 -25.70 4.17 -0.65
C ASN A 69 -26.21 2.78 -1.10
N LYS A 70 -27.47 2.49 -0.85
CA LYS A 70 -28.14 1.22 -1.22
C LYS A 70 -28.08 0.90 -2.71
N ASP A 71 -28.06 1.91 -3.56
CA ASP A 71 -28.01 1.78 -5.01
C ASP A 71 -26.59 1.55 -5.55
N GLY A 72 -25.56 1.55 -4.67
CA GLY A 72 -24.14 1.41 -5.04
C GLY A 72 -23.45 2.74 -5.32
N SER A 73 -24.15 3.88 -5.27
CA SER A 73 -23.52 5.19 -5.33
C SER A 73 -22.79 5.55 -4.04
N VAL A 74 -21.87 6.53 -4.11
CA VAL A 74 -21.17 7.05 -2.95
C VAL A 74 -21.50 8.53 -2.79
N SER A 75 -21.80 8.94 -1.56
CA SER A 75 -21.96 10.34 -1.18
C SER A 75 -20.81 10.77 -0.28
N VAL A 76 -20.22 11.93 -0.56
CA VAL A 76 -19.27 12.61 0.32
C VAL A 76 -19.82 13.99 0.63
N SER A 77 -19.92 14.33 1.89
CA SER A 77 -20.40 15.66 2.34
C SER A 77 -19.44 16.29 3.32
N ASP A 78 -19.29 17.60 3.24
CA ASP A 78 -18.53 18.44 4.15
C ASP A 78 -19.40 19.54 4.79
N SER A 79 -18.93 20.12 5.88
CA SER A 79 -19.49 21.30 6.54
C SER A 79 -18.70 22.58 6.22
N GLY A 80 -17.96 22.61 5.10
CA GLY A 80 -17.15 23.73 4.64
C GLY A 80 -17.96 24.93 4.14
N ARG A 81 -17.32 25.84 3.40
CA ARG A 81 -17.97 27.07 2.87
C ARG A 81 -19.06 26.82 1.84
N GLY A 82 -19.09 25.61 1.26
CA GLY A 82 -19.89 25.30 0.08
C GLY A 82 -19.28 25.85 -1.21
N MET A 83 -19.37 25.12 -2.31
CA MET A 83 -18.84 25.55 -3.61
C MET A 83 -19.49 26.89 -4.06
N PRO A 84 -18.76 27.73 -4.84
CA PRO A 84 -19.34 28.96 -5.40
C PRO A 84 -20.52 28.68 -6.33
N THR A 85 -21.64 29.36 -6.12
CA THR A 85 -22.91 29.17 -6.87
C THR A 85 -23.16 30.26 -7.92
N GLY A 86 -22.21 31.17 -8.12
CA GLY A 86 -22.30 32.25 -9.11
C GLY A 86 -21.92 31.81 -10.52
N MET A 87 -22.03 32.76 -11.46
CA MET A 87 -21.63 32.58 -12.86
C MET A 87 -20.12 32.84 -13.00
N HIS A 88 -19.45 31.90 -13.67
CA HIS A 88 -18.02 32.04 -14.04
C HIS A 88 -17.88 32.92 -15.29
N ALA A 89 -16.68 33.50 -15.52
CA ALA A 89 -16.35 34.31 -16.69
C ALA A 89 -16.58 33.59 -18.05
N MET A 90 -16.61 32.26 -18.04
CA MET A 90 -16.93 31.43 -19.22
C MET A 90 -18.42 31.38 -19.56
N GLY A 91 -19.29 32.14 -18.85
CA GLY A 91 -20.72 32.15 -19.10
C GLY A 91 -21.50 30.92 -18.61
N LYS A 92 -20.86 30.12 -17.74
CA LYS A 92 -21.44 28.91 -17.12
C LYS A 92 -21.46 29.05 -15.61
N PRO A 93 -22.34 28.33 -14.89
CA PRO A 93 -22.23 28.23 -13.42
C PRO A 93 -20.84 27.75 -13.00
N THR A 94 -20.29 28.35 -11.95
CA THR A 94 -18.95 27.97 -11.45
C THR A 94 -18.86 26.47 -11.12
N VAL A 95 -19.93 25.89 -10.58
CA VAL A 95 -20.04 24.46 -10.28
C VAL A 95 -19.88 23.63 -11.55
N GLU A 96 -20.55 24.00 -12.65
CA GLU A 96 -20.41 23.33 -13.93
C GLU A 96 -18.97 23.38 -14.45
N VAL A 97 -18.30 24.50 -14.31
CA VAL A 97 -16.89 24.64 -14.71
C VAL A 97 -16.00 23.69 -13.90
N ILE A 98 -16.19 23.60 -12.56
CA ILE A 98 -15.42 22.70 -11.68
C ILE A 98 -15.55 21.23 -12.09
N PHE A 99 -16.76 20.80 -12.49
CA PHE A 99 -17.02 19.39 -12.81
C PHE A 99 -16.85 19.05 -14.30
N THR A 100 -16.73 20.02 -15.20
CA THR A 100 -16.67 19.74 -16.66
C THR A 100 -15.41 20.22 -17.35
N VAL A 101 -14.61 21.08 -16.71
CA VAL A 101 -13.39 21.63 -17.30
C VAL A 101 -12.18 21.09 -16.55
N LEU A 102 -11.25 20.47 -17.29
CA LEU A 102 -9.97 20.04 -16.73
C LEU A 102 -9.11 21.27 -16.40
N HIS A 103 -8.33 21.17 -15.32
CA HIS A 103 -7.49 22.26 -14.82
C HIS A 103 -8.28 23.52 -14.43
N ALA A 104 -9.50 23.34 -13.89
CA ALA A 104 -10.32 24.36 -13.32
C ALA A 104 -10.44 24.15 -11.79
N GLY A 105 -10.15 25.19 -11.00
CA GLY A 105 -10.26 25.08 -9.55
C GLY A 105 -9.89 26.38 -8.85
N GLY A 106 -10.37 26.57 -7.63
CA GLY A 106 -10.07 27.73 -6.77
C GLY A 106 -8.72 27.66 -6.05
N LYS A 107 -7.91 26.66 -6.37
CA LYS A 107 -6.61 26.39 -5.75
C LYS A 107 -5.43 26.92 -6.59
N PHE A 108 -5.69 27.50 -7.77
CA PHE A 108 -4.69 28.16 -8.62
C PHE A 108 -4.58 29.64 -8.27
N GLY A 109 -3.56 30.03 -7.47
CA GLY A 109 -3.25 31.44 -7.19
C GLY A 109 -3.80 31.98 -5.87
N GLN A 110 -3.67 33.31 -5.62
CA GLN A 110 -3.85 34.00 -4.33
C GLN A 110 -5.27 33.95 -3.71
N GLY A 111 -6.09 32.98 -4.04
CA GLY A 111 -7.54 33.13 -3.88
C GLY A 111 -8.23 32.38 -2.76
N GLY A 112 -7.59 31.65 -1.85
CA GLY A 112 -8.42 31.07 -0.78
C GLY A 112 -7.92 29.81 -0.08
N TYR A 113 -6.84 29.22 -0.54
CA TYR A 113 -6.18 28.09 0.09
C TYR A 113 -4.69 28.42 0.23
N LYS A 114 -4.16 28.43 1.47
CA LYS A 114 -2.72 28.62 1.71
C LYS A 114 -1.95 27.33 1.50
N THR A 115 -2.57 26.23 1.88
CA THR A 115 -2.04 24.87 1.75
C THR A 115 -3.17 23.98 1.23
N SER A 116 -2.94 23.20 0.20
CA SER A 116 -3.90 22.22 -0.31
C SER A 116 -3.20 20.99 -0.85
N GLY A 117 -3.85 19.83 -0.76
CA GLY A 117 -3.41 18.58 -1.39
C GLY A 117 -3.74 18.54 -2.89
N GLY A 118 -4.79 19.23 -3.30
CA GLY A 118 -5.31 19.24 -4.68
C GLY A 118 -4.62 20.27 -5.57
N LEU A 119 -3.55 19.89 -6.29
CA LEU A 119 -2.74 20.81 -7.10
C LEU A 119 -3.16 20.92 -8.56
N HIS A 120 -3.82 19.93 -9.11
CA HIS A 120 -3.99 19.82 -10.56
C HIS A 120 -5.34 20.34 -11.08
N GLY A 121 -6.31 20.61 -10.18
CA GLY A 121 -7.64 21.07 -10.54
C GLY A 121 -8.41 20.11 -11.47
N VAL A 122 -8.18 18.81 -11.31
CA VAL A 122 -8.79 17.78 -12.17
C VAL A 122 -9.66 16.77 -11.40
N GLY A 123 -9.52 16.65 -10.09
CA GLY A 123 -10.16 15.59 -9.30
C GLY A 123 -11.68 15.53 -9.50
N SER A 124 -12.40 16.64 -9.28
CA SER A 124 -13.85 16.68 -9.44
C SER A 124 -14.30 16.35 -10.87
N SER A 125 -13.61 16.87 -11.89
CA SER A 125 -13.93 16.62 -13.29
C SER A 125 -13.59 15.18 -13.71
N VAL A 126 -12.55 14.57 -13.14
CA VAL A 126 -12.21 13.15 -13.34
C VAL A 126 -13.28 12.24 -12.74
N VAL A 127 -13.73 12.50 -11.50
CA VAL A 127 -14.82 11.71 -10.88
C VAL A 127 -16.09 11.82 -11.72
N ASN A 128 -16.43 13.03 -12.19
CA ASN A 128 -17.59 13.25 -13.05
C ASN A 128 -17.47 12.47 -14.39
N ALA A 129 -16.32 12.56 -15.06
CA ALA A 129 -16.07 11.85 -16.32
C ALA A 129 -16.17 10.33 -16.21
N LEU A 130 -15.76 9.76 -15.07
CA LEU A 130 -15.71 8.31 -14.83
C LEU A 130 -16.97 7.78 -14.13
N SER A 131 -17.99 8.62 -13.95
CA SER A 131 -19.28 8.26 -13.39
C SER A 131 -20.37 8.15 -14.46
N SER A 132 -21.32 7.23 -14.27
CA SER A 132 -22.53 7.15 -15.07
C SER A 132 -23.44 8.33 -14.79
N TRP A 133 -23.47 8.79 -13.54
CA TRP A 133 -24.06 10.05 -13.12
C TRP A 133 -23.36 10.60 -11.89
N LEU A 134 -23.41 11.94 -11.74
CA LEU A 134 -22.95 12.67 -10.57
C LEU A 134 -23.94 13.79 -10.25
N GLU A 135 -24.19 13.98 -8.95
CA GLU A 135 -25.04 15.06 -8.44
C GLU A 135 -24.29 15.82 -7.36
N VAL A 136 -24.34 17.13 -7.44
CA VAL A 136 -23.78 18.02 -6.42
C VAL A 136 -24.88 18.84 -5.76
N GLU A 137 -24.93 18.81 -4.43
CA GLU A 137 -25.79 19.66 -3.61
C GLU A 137 -24.91 20.65 -2.83
N ILE A 138 -25.25 21.93 -2.86
CA ILE A 138 -24.50 23.00 -2.21
C ILE A 138 -25.41 23.77 -1.30
N THR A 139 -25.04 23.83 -0.03
CA THR A 139 -25.70 24.69 0.95
C THR A 139 -24.83 25.94 1.16
N ARG A 140 -25.33 27.09 0.70
CA ARG A 140 -24.61 28.35 0.77
C ARG A 140 -25.57 29.54 0.78
N ASP A 141 -25.23 30.60 1.50
CA ASP A 141 -25.98 31.90 1.57
C ASP A 141 -27.48 31.71 1.86
N GLY A 142 -27.80 30.76 2.75
CA GLY A 142 -29.18 30.46 3.18
C GLY A 142 -30.04 29.73 2.15
N SER A 143 -29.41 29.10 1.16
CA SER A 143 -30.05 28.37 0.09
C SER A 143 -29.38 27.03 -0.18
N VAL A 144 -30.15 26.09 -0.69
CA VAL A 144 -29.64 24.80 -1.18
C VAL A 144 -29.78 24.79 -2.68
N TYR A 145 -28.69 24.50 -3.34
CA TYR A 145 -28.59 24.38 -4.80
C TYR A 145 -28.24 22.96 -5.19
N ARG A 146 -28.66 22.56 -6.40
CA ARG A 146 -28.34 21.23 -6.95
C ARG A 146 -28.05 21.33 -8.44
N GLN A 147 -27.11 20.52 -8.90
CA GLN A 147 -26.83 20.28 -10.31
C GLN A 147 -26.50 18.80 -10.53
N ARG A 148 -26.98 18.26 -11.66
CA ARG A 148 -26.78 16.85 -12.03
C ARG A 148 -26.08 16.73 -13.37
N PHE A 149 -25.20 15.73 -13.45
CA PHE A 149 -24.42 15.36 -14.63
C PHE A 149 -24.64 13.88 -14.93
N GLU A 150 -24.66 13.51 -16.21
CA GLU A 150 -24.82 12.13 -16.65
C GLU A 150 -23.93 11.83 -17.86
N ASN A 151 -23.87 10.56 -18.28
CA ASN A 151 -23.21 10.12 -19.49
C ASN A 151 -21.77 10.60 -19.65
N GLY A 152 -20.96 10.43 -18.58
CA GLY A 152 -19.55 10.84 -18.60
C GLY A 152 -19.33 12.33 -18.36
N GLY A 153 -20.23 12.95 -17.60
CA GLY A 153 -20.04 14.30 -17.06
C GLY A 153 -20.75 15.40 -17.81
N HIS A 154 -21.71 15.07 -18.69
CA HIS A 154 -22.55 16.08 -19.36
C HIS A 154 -23.59 16.63 -18.38
N PRO A 155 -23.76 17.97 -18.25
CA PRO A 155 -24.80 18.56 -17.41
C PRO A 155 -26.17 18.26 -18.01
N VAL A 156 -27.06 17.66 -17.21
CA VAL A 156 -28.46 17.37 -17.58
C VAL A 156 -29.46 18.32 -16.94
N THR A 157 -29.00 19.03 -15.89
CA THR A 157 -29.73 20.16 -15.31
C THR A 157 -28.83 21.39 -15.25
N GLY A 158 -29.42 22.58 -15.17
CA GLY A 158 -28.71 23.77 -14.71
C GLY A 158 -28.45 23.72 -13.19
N LEU A 159 -27.77 24.72 -12.65
CA LEU A 159 -27.68 24.91 -11.20
C LEU A 159 -29.03 25.46 -10.69
N GLU A 160 -29.79 24.62 -10.03
CA GLU A 160 -31.13 24.91 -9.54
C GLU A 160 -31.16 25.17 -8.04
N LYS A 161 -31.89 26.20 -7.61
CA LYS A 161 -32.18 26.39 -6.20
C LYS A 161 -33.35 25.50 -5.79
N ILE A 162 -33.05 24.47 -4.95
CA ILE A 162 -34.03 23.47 -4.56
C ILE A 162 -34.60 23.68 -3.16
N GLY A 163 -33.99 24.56 -2.36
CA GLY A 163 -34.45 24.76 -0.98
C GLY A 163 -33.85 25.98 -0.29
N LYS A 164 -34.27 26.16 0.98
CA LYS A 164 -33.70 27.12 1.91
C LYS A 164 -33.01 26.40 3.05
N ALA A 165 -31.94 26.97 3.58
CA ALA A 165 -31.22 26.49 4.75
C ALA A 165 -30.96 27.65 5.72
N PRO A 166 -30.66 27.40 7.02
CA PRO A 166 -30.12 28.41 7.90
C PRO A 166 -28.84 29.02 7.30
N LYS A 167 -28.65 30.33 7.41
CA LYS A 167 -27.43 31.00 6.91
C LYS A 167 -26.13 30.47 7.53
N SER A 168 -26.21 29.94 8.75
CA SER A 168 -25.08 29.34 9.45
C SER A 168 -24.74 27.94 8.94
N LYS A 169 -25.63 27.31 8.17
CA LYS A 169 -25.38 25.99 7.61
C LYS A 169 -24.80 26.13 6.20
N THR A 170 -23.58 25.70 6.01
CA THR A 170 -22.88 25.67 4.73
C THR A 170 -22.29 24.29 4.49
N GLY A 171 -21.91 23.96 3.26
CA GLY A 171 -21.24 22.73 2.90
C GLY A 171 -21.55 22.28 1.48
N THR A 172 -20.84 21.25 1.07
CA THR A 172 -21.03 20.59 -0.23
C THR A 172 -21.30 19.10 -0.01
N LYS A 173 -22.22 18.54 -0.78
CA LYS A 173 -22.43 17.09 -0.90
C LYS A 173 -22.30 16.69 -2.35
N VAL A 174 -21.39 15.76 -2.64
CA VAL A 174 -21.22 15.16 -3.96
C VAL A 174 -21.63 13.70 -3.87
N THR A 175 -22.56 13.29 -4.73
CA THR A 175 -22.98 11.89 -4.87
C THR A 175 -22.69 11.43 -6.30
N PHE A 176 -22.03 10.28 -6.43
CA PHE A 176 -21.66 9.76 -7.75
C PHE A 176 -21.84 8.25 -7.84
N MET A 177 -22.14 7.78 -9.05
CA MET A 177 -22.24 6.38 -9.41
C MET A 177 -21.14 6.05 -10.41
N PRO A 178 -20.16 5.19 -10.10
CA PRO A 178 -19.10 4.84 -11.03
C PRO A 178 -19.67 4.17 -12.29
N ASP A 179 -19.01 4.40 -13.42
CA ASP A 179 -19.42 3.83 -14.70
C ASP A 179 -18.90 2.38 -14.85
N ALA A 180 -19.83 1.41 -14.75
CA ALA A 180 -19.51 -0.02 -14.86
C ALA A 180 -18.91 -0.43 -16.23
N SER A 181 -18.99 0.43 -17.25
CA SER A 181 -18.35 0.17 -18.54
C SER A 181 -16.84 0.48 -18.53
N ILE A 182 -16.34 1.19 -17.52
CA ILE A 182 -14.94 1.62 -17.37
C ILE A 182 -14.23 0.74 -16.34
N PHE A 183 -14.88 0.50 -15.20
CA PHE A 183 -14.28 -0.22 -14.08
C PHE A 183 -14.52 -1.73 -14.16
N SER A 184 -13.51 -2.51 -13.82
CA SER A 184 -13.62 -3.98 -13.70
C SER A 184 -14.53 -4.42 -12.54
N THR A 185 -14.71 -3.54 -11.55
CA THR A 185 -15.63 -3.70 -10.41
C THR A 185 -16.15 -2.33 -9.99
N THR A 186 -17.38 -2.28 -9.50
CA THR A 186 -17.99 -1.08 -8.89
C THR A 186 -18.29 -1.28 -7.39
N ASP A 187 -17.73 -2.35 -6.80
CA ASP A 187 -17.91 -2.68 -5.40
C ASP A 187 -16.90 -1.96 -4.51
N PHE A 188 -17.35 -0.93 -3.79
CA PHE A 188 -16.55 -0.20 -2.82
C PHE A 188 -16.35 -1.02 -1.53
N LYS A 189 -15.11 -1.18 -1.10
CA LYS A 189 -14.77 -1.91 0.12
C LYS A 189 -14.84 -0.98 1.34
N PHE A 190 -15.78 -1.26 2.25
CA PHE A 190 -15.97 -0.50 3.47
C PHE A 190 -14.67 -0.31 4.26
N ASN A 191 -13.95 -1.40 4.55
CA ASN A 191 -12.70 -1.36 5.32
C ASN A 191 -11.62 -0.50 4.66
N THR A 192 -11.55 -0.46 3.33
CA THR A 192 -10.57 0.38 2.61
C THR A 192 -10.86 1.86 2.81
N ILE A 193 -12.15 2.24 2.78
CA ILE A 193 -12.57 3.63 3.00
C ILE A 193 -12.41 4.00 4.47
N SER A 194 -12.85 3.13 5.38
CA SER A 194 -12.74 3.32 6.83
C SER A 194 -11.30 3.66 7.25
N GLU A 195 -10.33 2.86 6.82
CA GLU A 195 -8.93 3.07 7.18
C GLU A 195 -8.35 4.37 6.62
N ARG A 196 -8.70 4.73 5.38
CA ARG A 196 -8.26 6.00 4.80
C ARG A 196 -8.85 7.21 5.52
N LEU A 197 -10.13 7.16 5.89
CA LEU A 197 -10.77 8.22 6.69
C LEU A 197 -10.16 8.33 8.08
N LYS A 198 -9.85 7.18 8.71
CA LYS A 198 -9.14 7.14 9.99
C LYS A 198 -7.77 7.81 9.91
N GLU A 199 -6.95 7.51 8.88
CA GLU A 199 -5.65 8.16 8.66
C GLU A 199 -5.82 9.68 8.49
N SER A 200 -6.78 10.11 7.68
CA SER A 200 -7.06 11.54 7.48
C SER A 200 -7.54 12.23 8.76
N ALA A 201 -8.36 11.55 9.57
CA ALA A 201 -8.85 12.09 10.85
C ALA A 201 -7.70 12.30 11.87
N PHE A 202 -6.70 11.40 11.89
CA PHE A 202 -5.50 11.61 12.71
C PHE A 202 -4.68 12.85 12.31
N LEU A 203 -4.73 13.25 11.04
CA LEU A 203 -3.98 14.42 10.55
C LEU A 203 -4.74 15.73 10.71
N LEU A 204 -6.04 15.66 10.96
CA LEU A 204 -6.94 16.81 11.05
C LEU A 204 -7.51 16.91 12.47
N LYS A 205 -6.81 17.60 13.36
CA LYS A 205 -7.30 17.84 14.72
C LYS A 205 -8.68 18.50 14.69
N ASN A 206 -9.57 18.04 15.56
CA ASN A 206 -10.93 18.58 15.73
C ASN A 206 -11.88 18.40 14.52
N VAL A 207 -11.52 17.59 13.53
CA VAL A 207 -12.42 17.21 12.45
C VAL A 207 -13.01 15.84 12.74
N THR A 208 -14.32 15.72 12.62
CA THR A 208 -15.03 14.43 12.72
C THR A 208 -15.25 13.86 11.34
N MET A 209 -14.76 12.65 11.12
CA MET A 209 -15.01 11.91 9.88
C MET A 209 -15.94 10.74 10.17
N THR A 210 -16.96 10.54 9.33
CA THR A 210 -17.89 9.42 9.47
C THR A 210 -17.96 8.60 8.20
N LEU A 211 -18.06 7.29 8.35
CA LEU A 211 -18.37 6.36 7.28
C LEU A 211 -19.65 5.60 7.60
N THR A 212 -20.61 5.65 6.69
CA THR A 212 -21.87 4.93 6.82
C THR A 212 -22.07 3.99 5.63
N ASP A 213 -22.33 2.73 5.87
CA ASP A 213 -22.69 1.73 4.85
C ASP A 213 -24.17 1.39 4.96
N LEU A 214 -24.94 1.74 3.93
CA LEU A 214 -26.37 1.50 3.82
C LEU A 214 -26.71 0.32 2.88
N ARG A 215 -25.71 -0.35 2.31
CA ARG A 215 -25.93 -1.42 1.30
C ARG A 215 -26.46 -2.71 1.89
N GLY A 216 -26.15 -2.99 3.15
CA GLY A 216 -26.67 -4.16 3.88
C GLY A 216 -28.10 -4.00 4.39
N GLU A 217 -28.60 -5.02 5.08
CA GLU A 217 -29.89 -4.95 5.79
C GLU A 217 -29.84 -4.03 7.00
N GLU A 218 -28.69 -4.00 7.68
CA GLU A 218 -28.40 -3.13 8.81
C GLU A 218 -27.42 -2.03 8.40
N GLU A 219 -27.59 -0.85 8.97
CA GLU A 219 -26.68 0.28 8.81
C GLU A 219 -25.40 -0.01 9.62
N VAL A 220 -24.24 0.08 8.96
CA VAL A 220 -22.94 0.04 9.61
C VAL A 220 -22.35 1.44 9.61
N ARG A 221 -21.98 1.96 10.78
CA ARG A 221 -21.42 3.30 10.93
C ARG A 221 -20.14 3.28 11.77
N GLU A 222 -19.11 3.97 11.27
CA GLU A 222 -17.90 4.28 12.01
C GLU A 222 -17.68 5.79 12.07
N GLU A 223 -17.11 6.25 13.18
CA GLU A 223 -16.82 7.65 13.42
C GLU A 223 -15.38 7.80 13.93
N PHE A 224 -14.65 8.74 13.38
CA PHE A 224 -13.25 9.03 13.68
C PHE A 224 -13.09 10.47 14.11
N HIS A 225 -12.57 10.67 15.32
CA HIS A 225 -12.26 11.99 15.87
C HIS A 225 -11.07 11.86 16.82
N TYR A 226 -10.02 12.67 16.59
CA TYR A 226 -8.78 12.60 17.36
C TYR A 226 -8.33 14.01 17.77
N GLU A 227 -8.26 14.24 19.07
CA GLU A 227 -7.92 15.55 19.63
C GLU A 227 -6.41 15.83 19.56
N ASN A 228 -5.56 14.79 19.72
CA ASN A 228 -4.11 14.95 19.74
C ASN A 228 -3.45 14.70 18.36
N GLY A 229 -4.23 14.43 17.34
CA GLY A 229 -3.75 14.36 15.96
C GLY A 229 -2.67 13.29 15.73
N VAL A 230 -1.49 13.71 15.24
CA VAL A 230 -0.37 12.80 14.93
C VAL A 230 0.16 12.04 16.17
N GLN A 231 -0.07 12.53 17.40
CA GLN A 231 0.31 11.82 18.63
C GLN A 231 -0.56 10.58 18.83
N ASP A 232 -1.89 10.73 18.61
CA ASP A 232 -2.83 9.61 18.68
C ASP A 232 -2.52 8.61 17.57
N PHE A 233 -2.07 9.09 16.40
CA PHE A 233 -1.68 8.21 15.30
C PHE A 233 -0.46 7.34 15.63
N VAL A 234 0.59 7.92 16.21
CA VAL A 234 1.77 7.14 16.65
C VAL A 234 1.41 6.16 17.75
N SER A 235 0.54 6.56 18.70
CA SER A 235 0.02 5.67 19.75
C SER A 235 -0.74 4.50 19.15
N TYR A 236 -1.58 4.75 18.14
CA TYR A 236 -2.29 3.72 17.39
C TYR A 236 -1.33 2.75 16.67
N LEU A 237 -0.24 3.24 16.04
CA LEU A 237 0.76 2.39 15.39
C LEU A 237 1.53 1.48 16.37
N ASN A 238 1.56 1.83 17.65
CA ASN A 238 2.27 1.10 18.70
C ASN A 238 1.35 0.39 19.71
N GLU A 239 0.03 0.42 19.50
CA GLU A 239 -0.94 -0.15 20.45
C GLU A 239 -0.64 -1.60 20.86
N ASP A 240 -0.16 -2.39 19.91
CA ASP A 240 0.16 -3.81 20.09
C ASP A 240 1.65 -4.07 20.43
N LYS A 241 2.50 -3.01 20.58
CA LYS A 241 3.93 -3.11 20.83
C LYS A 241 4.28 -2.74 22.28
N GLU A 242 5.46 -3.14 22.73
CA GLU A 242 6.03 -2.64 23.98
C GLU A 242 6.77 -1.32 23.70
N THR A 243 6.26 -0.23 24.24
CA THR A 243 6.84 1.10 24.02
C THR A 243 7.99 1.35 24.98
N LEU A 244 9.10 1.88 24.46
CA LEU A 244 10.31 2.20 25.22
C LEU A 244 10.38 3.67 25.63
N THR A 245 9.57 4.53 24.99
CA THR A 245 9.51 5.97 25.24
C THR A 245 8.07 6.43 25.31
N PRO A 246 7.79 7.57 25.96
CA PRO A 246 6.55 8.30 25.68
C PRO A 246 6.51 8.77 24.22
N VAL A 247 5.37 9.23 23.76
CA VAL A 247 5.29 9.91 22.45
C VAL A 247 6.07 11.21 22.55
N ILE A 248 7.02 11.40 21.65
CA ILE A 248 7.78 12.63 21.49
C ILE A 248 7.09 13.43 20.39
N TYR A 249 6.59 14.62 20.72
CA TYR A 249 5.87 15.49 19.82
C TYR A 249 6.68 16.73 19.49
N ILE A 250 6.74 17.10 18.24
CA ILE A 250 7.41 18.29 17.72
C ILE A 250 6.41 19.03 16.85
N ASP A 251 6.26 20.33 17.12
CA ASP A 251 5.42 21.25 16.38
C ASP A 251 6.26 22.50 16.09
N GLY A 252 6.34 22.94 14.84
CA GLY A 252 7.18 24.08 14.49
C GLY A 252 6.91 24.66 13.12
N ASP A 253 7.08 25.98 13.06
CA ASP A 253 6.92 26.79 11.86
C ASP A 253 8.28 27.34 11.40
N GLN A 254 8.56 27.25 10.09
CA GLN A 254 9.71 27.91 9.48
C GLN A 254 9.43 28.23 8.00
N GLN A 255 9.61 29.47 7.58
CA GLN A 255 9.42 29.94 6.19
C GLN A 255 8.06 29.50 5.59
N GLU A 256 6.98 29.73 6.35
CA GLU A 256 5.61 29.36 5.99
C GLU A 256 5.32 27.84 5.91
N PHE A 257 6.33 27.00 6.15
CA PHE A 257 6.14 25.55 6.33
C PHE A 257 5.73 25.31 7.79
N HIS A 258 4.77 24.42 7.99
CA HIS A 258 4.39 23.96 9.32
C HIS A 258 4.61 22.45 9.44
N LEU A 259 5.37 22.04 10.45
CA LEU A 259 5.69 20.64 10.71
C LEU A 259 5.01 20.17 11.99
N GLU A 260 4.18 19.16 11.91
CA GLU A 260 3.79 18.33 13.04
C GLU A 260 4.44 16.95 12.91
N LEU A 261 5.15 16.54 13.93
CA LEU A 261 5.84 15.27 13.99
C LEU A 261 5.58 14.61 15.34
N ALA A 262 5.12 13.38 15.34
CA ALA A 262 5.15 12.51 16.51
C ALA A 262 6.03 11.30 16.25
N LEU A 263 6.79 10.89 17.25
CA LEU A 263 7.61 9.70 17.18
C LEU A 263 7.64 8.97 18.52
N GLN A 264 7.83 7.65 18.47
CA GLN A 264 7.91 6.79 19.65
C GLN A 264 8.77 5.57 19.33
N TYR A 265 9.58 5.16 20.29
CA TYR A 265 10.35 3.92 20.18
C TYR A 265 9.64 2.76 20.83
N ASN A 266 9.75 1.60 20.20
CA ASN A 266 9.24 0.32 20.68
C ASN A 266 10.36 -0.75 20.68
N ASP A 267 10.05 -1.94 21.15
CA ASP A 267 10.97 -3.07 21.25
C ASP A 267 11.25 -3.78 19.91
N GLY A 268 10.58 -3.37 18.84
CA GLY A 268 10.74 -3.93 17.48
C GLY A 268 12.11 -3.66 16.86
N TYR A 269 12.34 -4.30 15.70
CA TYR A 269 13.61 -4.26 14.96
C TYR A 269 13.53 -3.50 13.63
N SER A 270 12.36 -3.08 13.20
CA SER A 270 12.12 -2.29 11.98
C SER A 270 11.66 -0.90 12.31
N ASP A 271 11.91 0.06 11.41
CA ASP A 271 11.28 1.38 11.46
C ASP A 271 9.92 1.36 10.75
N ASN A 272 9.02 2.23 11.21
CA ASN A 272 7.73 2.51 10.59
C ASN A 272 7.54 4.03 10.54
N ILE A 273 7.86 4.63 9.41
CA ILE A 273 7.77 6.07 9.19
C ILE A 273 6.64 6.33 8.18
N LEU A 274 5.60 7.01 8.64
CA LEU A 274 4.52 7.49 7.79
C LEU A 274 4.72 8.98 7.55
N SER A 275 4.74 9.40 6.29
CA SER A 275 4.92 10.80 5.95
C SER A 275 3.80 11.34 5.07
N PHE A 276 3.39 12.56 5.37
CA PHE A 276 2.29 13.24 4.71
C PHE A 276 2.69 14.68 4.39
N VAL A 277 2.19 15.17 3.25
CA VAL A 277 2.37 16.55 2.82
C VAL A 277 1.01 17.09 2.39
N ASN A 278 0.55 18.16 3.05
CA ASN A 278 -0.79 18.72 2.86
C ASN A 278 -1.88 17.62 2.93
N ASN A 279 -1.78 16.77 3.95
CA ASN A 279 -2.64 15.59 4.18
C ASN A 279 -2.59 14.49 3.09
N VAL A 280 -1.74 14.63 2.08
CA VAL A 280 -1.49 13.60 1.08
C VAL A 280 -0.34 12.70 1.54
N ARG A 281 -0.56 11.39 1.54
CA ARG A 281 0.46 10.43 1.92
C ARG A 281 1.56 10.32 0.86
N THR A 282 2.80 10.46 1.30
CA THR A 282 3.99 10.28 0.45
C THR A 282 4.56 8.89 0.65
N LYS A 283 4.07 7.90 -0.11
CA LYS A 283 4.44 6.48 0.04
C LYS A 283 5.94 6.23 -0.17
N ASP A 284 6.54 6.96 -1.09
CA ASP A 284 7.96 6.90 -1.43
C ASP A 284 8.79 7.95 -0.66
N GLY A 285 8.20 8.57 0.37
CA GLY A 285 8.85 9.58 1.20
C GLY A 285 9.13 10.88 0.45
N GLY A 286 10.37 11.34 0.51
CA GLY A 286 10.80 12.56 -0.16
C GLY A 286 11.80 13.39 0.65
N THR A 287 11.92 14.66 0.29
CA THR A 287 12.88 15.60 0.90
C THR A 287 12.62 15.85 2.38
N HIS A 288 11.36 15.93 2.82
CA HIS A 288 10.95 16.10 4.22
C HIS A 288 11.36 14.88 5.07
N GLU A 289 11.12 13.67 4.60
CA GLU A 289 11.53 12.45 5.29
C GLU A 289 13.06 12.30 5.36
N THR A 290 13.76 12.72 4.29
CA THR A 290 15.21 12.79 4.28
C THR A 290 15.74 13.77 5.32
N GLY A 291 15.08 14.94 5.47
CA GLY A 291 15.40 15.91 6.52
C GLY A 291 15.23 15.34 7.93
N PHE A 292 14.10 14.68 8.18
CA PHE A 292 13.84 13.99 9.45
C PHE A 292 14.90 12.92 9.77
N LYS A 293 15.20 12.03 8.82
CA LYS A 293 16.20 10.95 9.01
C LYS A 293 17.60 11.50 9.26
N SER A 294 17.95 12.63 8.64
CA SER A 294 19.20 13.36 8.87
C SER A 294 19.26 13.95 10.27
N ALA A 295 18.22 14.68 10.67
CA ALA A 295 18.11 15.36 11.95
C ALA A 295 18.21 14.39 13.14
N ILE A 296 17.43 13.30 13.13
CA ILE A 296 17.44 12.31 14.22
C ILE A 296 18.81 11.65 14.36
N THR A 297 19.44 11.33 13.22
CA THR A 297 20.77 10.71 13.21
C THR A 297 21.82 11.65 13.80
N LYS A 298 21.78 12.92 13.42
CA LYS A 298 22.70 13.94 13.90
C LYS A 298 22.50 14.19 15.39
N ALA A 299 21.29 14.51 15.83
CA ALA A 299 20.97 14.84 17.21
C ALA A 299 21.38 13.72 18.18
N LEU A 300 21.10 12.45 17.85
CA LEU A 300 21.46 11.32 18.70
C LEU A 300 22.97 11.02 18.69
N ASN A 301 23.69 11.19 17.57
CA ASN A 301 25.14 11.09 17.56
C ASN A 301 25.82 12.20 18.37
N ASP A 302 25.34 13.44 18.26
CA ASP A 302 25.87 14.58 19.00
C ASP A 302 25.63 14.37 20.51
N TYR A 303 24.45 13.91 20.91
CA TYR A 303 24.16 13.53 22.30
C TYR A 303 25.07 12.40 22.79
N ALA A 304 25.22 11.33 22.01
CA ALA A 304 26.04 10.18 22.38
C ALA A 304 27.52 10.54 22.59
N ARG A 305 28.06 11.47 21.80
CA ARG A 305 29.42 12.00 21.96
C ARG A 305 29.54 12.90 23.17
N LYS A 306 28.60 13.84 23.33
CA LYS A 306 28.59 14.79 24.46
C LYS A 306 28.51 14.08 25.82
N THR A 307 27.80 12.97 25.90
CA THR A 307 27.64 12.17 27.11
C THR A 307 28.69 11.07 27.27
N GLY A 308 29.63 10.90 26.32
CA GLY A 308 30.68 9.90 26.37
C GLY A 308 30.23 8.47 26.11
N LEU A 309 28.98 8.23 25.69
CA LEU A 309 28.47 6.92 25.27
C LEU A 309 29.16 6.44 23.99
N LEU A 310 29.56 7.37 23.12
CA LEU A 310 30.49 7.14 22.01
C LEU A 310 31.81 7.86 22.31
N LYS A 311 32.90 7.12 22.27
CA LYS A 311 34.28 7.66 22.48
C LYS A 311 34.73 8.38 21.21
N GLU A 312 35.70 9.29 21.31
CA GLU A 312 36.24 10.02 20.14
C GLU A 312 36.72 9.13 18.99
N LYS A 313 37.30 7.96 19.34
CA LYS A 313 37.78 6.97 18.36
C LYS A 313 36.68 6.13 17.70
N ASP A 314 35.50 6.12 18.28
CA ASP A 314 34.38 5.33 17.74
C ASP A 314 33.80 6.02 16.51
N LYS A 315 33.36 5.24 15.53
CA LYS A 315 32.61 5.79 14.39
C LYS A 315 31.21 6.22 14.85
N ASN A 316 30.66 7.22 14.20
CA ASN A 316 29.26 7.56 14.38
C ASN A 316 28.36 6.36 14.03
N LEU A 317 27.25 6.23 14.73
CA LEU A 317 26.22 5.26 14.39
C LEU A 317 25.50 5.71 13.11
N GLU A 318 25.09 4.75 12.32
CA GLU A 318 24.32 5.00 11.09
C GLU A 318 22.86 5.32 11.43
N GLY A 319 22.18 6.01 10.51
CA GLY A 319 20.78 6.37 10.69
C GLY A 319 19.86 5.15 10.88
N SER A 320 20.18 4.02 10.25
CA SER A 320 19.46 2.76 10.42
C SER A 320 19.57 2.21 11.85
N ASP A 321 20.71 2.42 12.52
CA ASP A 321 20.90 1.95 13.90
C ASP A 321 19.99 2.70 14.88
N TYR A 322 19.77 4.03 14.63
CA TYR A 322 18.87 4.86 15.43
C TYR A 322 17.39 4.69 15.09
N ARG A 323 17.07 4.18 13.92
CA ARG A 323 15.68 3.95 13.53
C ARG A 323 15.14 2.57 13.90
N GLU A 324 15.96 1.67 14.42
CA GLU A 324 15.49 0.37 14.89
C GLU A 324 14.43 0.51 15.98
N GLY A 325 13.21 0.05 15.73
CA GLY A 325 12.05 0.16 16.61
C GLY A 325 11.43 1.57 16.66
N LEU A 326 11.69 2.42 15.67
CA LEU A 326 11.09 3.75 15.58
C LEU A 326 9.76 3.70 14.84
N SER A 327 8.70 4.20 15.47
CA SER A 327 7.45 4.59 14.81
C SER A 327 7.38 6.11 14.75
N ALA A 328 7.13 6.69 13.58
CA ALA A 328 7.03 8.13 13.40
C ALA A 328 5.95 8.49 12.39
N VAL A 329 5.24 9.59 12.65
CA VAL A 329 4.29 10.22 11.73
C VAL A 329 4.73 11.65 11.49
N ILE A 330 4.97 11.99 10.23
CA ILE A 330 5.42 13.31 9.77
C ILE A 330 4.28 13.93 8.96
N SER A 331 3.76 15.06 9.43
CA SER A 331 2.78 15.88 8.71
C SER A 331 3.42 17.23 8.40
N LEU A 332 3.64 17.53 7.13
CA LEU A 332 4.23 18.78 6.68
C LEU A 332 3.23 19.53 5.82
N LEU A 333 2.88 20.76 6.25
CA LEU A 333 2.15 21.70 5.42
C LEU A 333 3.14 22.55 4.62
N VAL A 334 2.99 22.52 3.31
CA VAL A 334 3.86 23.21 2.35
C VAL A 334 3.02 24.21 1.55
N PRO A 335 3.45 25.49 1.47
CA PRO A 335 2.80 26.46 0.60
C PRO A 335 2.79 26.02 -0.86
N GLU A 336 1.74 26.36 -1.60
CA GLU A 336 1.55 25.93 -3.01
C GLU A 336 2.77 26.28 -3.90
N GLU A 337 3.36 27.46 -3.71
CA GLU A 337 4.50 27.94 -4.49
C GLU A 337 5.78 27.12 -4.30
N HIS A 338 5.86 26.36 -3.20
CA HIS A 338 7.01 25.49 -2.88
C HIS A 338 6.69 24.03 -3.02
N LEU A 339 5.45 23.66 -3.34
CA LEU A 339 4.99 22.29 -3.39
C LEU A 339 5.30 21.62 -4.72
N GLN A 340 6.18 20.63 -4.69
CA GLN A 340 6.60 19.85 -5.87
C GLN A 340 6.58 18.37 -5.54
N PHE A 341 5.72 17.61 -6.22
CA PHE A 341 5.71 16.15 -6.14
C PHE A 341 6.40 15.53 -7.36
N GLU A 342 7.01 14.37 -7.16
CA GLU A 342 7.48 13.53 -8.25
C GLU A 342 6.31 12.68 -8.75
N GLY A 343 5.73 13.03 -9.92
CA GLY A 343 4.64 12.30 -10.56
C GLY A 343 3.22 12.70 -10.13
N GLN A 344 2.23 12.18 -10.88
CA GLN A 344 0.80 12.49 -10.72
C GLN A 344 0.20 11.88 -9.44
N THR A 345 0.72 10.74 -8.99
CA THR A 345 0.23 10.02 -7.80
C THR A 345 0.65 10.66 -6.48
N LYS A 346 1.53 11.67 -6.51
CA LYS A 346 2.01 12.43 -5.34
C LYS A 346 2.75 11.57 -4.29
N ASP A 347 3.25 10.42 -4.68
CA ASP A 347 3.86 9.46 -3.76
C ASP A 347 5.18 9.95 -3.15
N LYS A 348 5.84 10.94 -3.77
CA LYS A 348 7.13 11.46 -3.30
C LYS A 348 7.23 12.98 -3.39
N LEU A 349 7.66 13.61 -2.29
CA LEU A 349 7.91 15.06 -2.25
C LEU A 349 9.29 15.38 -2.82
N GLY A 350 9.32 16.25 -3.85
CA GLY A 350 10.54 16.76 -4.47
C GLY A 350 11.00 18.14 -3.99
N SER A 351 10.17 18.89 -3.24
CA SER A 351 10.43 20.27 -2.79
C SER A 351 11.79 20.43 -2.11
N PRO A 352 12.76 21.20 -2.67
CA PRO A 352 14.11 21.25 -2.14
C PRO A 352 14.21 21.88 -0.74
N LEU A 353 13.32 22.85 -0.42
CA LEU A 353 13.31 23.56 0.86
C LEU A 353 12.80 22.70 2.02
N ALA A 354 11.99 21.67 1.77
CA ALA A 354 11.44 20.83 2.83
C ALA A 354 12.53 20.11 3.63
N ARG A 355 13.62 19.66 2.98
CA ARG A 355 14.71 18.97 3.66
C ARG A 355 15.40 19.83 4.73
N PRO A 356 15.98 21.01 4.42
CA PRO A 356 16.66 21.83 5.43
C PRO A 356 15.71 22.36 6.50
N ILE A 357 14.46 22.66 6.17
CA ILE A 357 13.45 23.13 7.12
C ILE A 357 13.13 22.04 8.15
N VAL A 358 12.78 20.85 7.70
CA VAL A 358 12.49 19.74 8.61
C VAL A 358 13.72 19.32 9.41
N ASP A 359 14.93 19.29 8.81
CA ASP A 359 16.18 19.02 9.51
C ASP A 359 16.41 20.04 10.65
N SER A 360 16.20 21.34 10.38
CA SER A 360 16.37 22.41 11.36
C SER A 360 15.39 22.26 12.54
N ILE A 361 14.08 22.20 12.27
CA ILE A 361 13.04 22.09 13.30
C ILE A 361 13.27 20.86 14.17
N VAL A 362 13.46 19.69 13.54
CA VAL A 362 13.62 18.43 14.27
C VAL A 362 14.92 18.41 15.07
N SER A 363 16.04 18.87 14.51
CA SER A 363 17.33 18.91 15.21
C SER A 363 17.28 19.76 16.46
N GLU A 364 16.63 20.94 16.39
CA GLU A 364 16.49 21.84 17.52
C GLU A 364 15.66 21.21 18.64
N HIS A 365 14.42 20.84 18.35
CA HIS A 365 13.50 20.26 19.34
C HIS A 365 14.02 18.96 19.94
N LEU A 366 14.56 18.06 19.10
CA LEU A 366 15.09 16.79 19.58
C LEU A 366 16.34 16.97 20.46
N THR A 367 17.20 17.95 20.16
CA THR A 367 18.35 18.27 20.99
C THR A 367 17.94 18.69 22.40
N TYR A 368 16.93 19.56 22.54
CA TYR A 368 16.38 19.95 23.84
C TYR A 368 15.76 18.76 24.57
N PHE A 369 14.92 17.99 23.89
CA PHE A 369 14.29 16.82 24.46
C PHE A 369 15.30 15.80 25.02
N LEU A 370 16.36 15.51 24.26
CA LEU A 370 17.39 14.55 24.68
C LEU A 370 18.17 15.04 25.89
N MET A 371 18.39 16.35 26.01
CA MET A 371 19.07 16.94 27.18
C MET A 371 18.19 16.92 28.43
N GLU A 372 16.91 17.15 28.29
CA GLU A 372 15.94 17.12 29.41
C GLU A 372 15.66 15.69 29.89
N ASN A 373 15.76 14.70 28.98
CA ASN A 373 15.42 13.32 29.25
C ASN A 373 16.65 12.39 29.16
N GLY A 374 17.72 12.71 29.93
CA GLY A 374 19.04 12.07 29.82
C GLY A 374 19.06 10.54 29.96
N ASP A 375 18.28 9.97 30.88
CA ASP A 375 18.18 8.51 31.06
C ASP A 375 17.54 7.82 29.85
N LEU A 376 16.45 8.40 29.36
CA LEU A 376 15.74 7.90 28.15
C LEU A 376 16.66 8.00 26.92
N ALA A 377 17.30 9.16 26.72
CA ALA A 377 18.22 9.37 25.62
C ALA A 377 19.41 8.40 25.65
N SER A 378 19.95 8.14 26.84
CA SER A 378 21.04 7.17 27.03
C SER A 378 20.59 5.75 26.69
N ASN A 379 19.36 5.37 27.04
CA ASN A 379 18.79 4.06 26.70
C ASN A 379 18.58 3.91 25.18
N LEU A 380 18.12 4.95 24.49
CA LEU A 380 18.00 4.96 23.02
C LEU A 380 19.36 4.79 22.35
N VAL A 381 20.39 5.52 22.80
CA VAL A 381 21.75 5.36 22.26
C VAL A 381 22.28 3.94 22.52
N ARG A 382 22.06 3.37 23.70
CA ARG A 382 22.46 1.97 23.99
C ARG A 382 21.74 0.95 23.10
N LYS A 383 20.44 1.17 22.80
CA LYS A 383 19.70 0.35 21.84
C LYS A 383 20.35 0.45 20.46
N ALA A 384 20.64 1.65 19.99
CA ALA A 384 21.28 1.88 18.70
C ALA A 384 22.71 1.28 18.61
N ILE A 385 23.48 1.30 19.70
CA ILE A 385 24.78 0.60 19.76
C ILE A 385 24.60 -0.92 19.59
N LYS A 386 23.59 -1.51 20.24
CA LYS A 386 23.28 -2.94 20.06
C LYS A 386 22.84 -3.25 18.61
N ALA A 387 22.04 -2.38 18.00
CA ALA A 387 21.63 -2.50 16.60
C ALA A 387 22.84 -2.47 15.65
N ARG A 388 23.76 -1.50 15.84
CA ARG A 388 25.04 -1.45 15.10
C ARG A 388 25.82 -2.75 15.25
N ASP A 389 26.02 -3.23 16.49
CA ASP A 389 26.82 -4.43 16.75
C ASP A 389 26.22 -5.66 16.05
N ALA A 390 24.87 -5.77 16.05
CA ALA A 390 24.15 -6.81 15.32
C ALA A 390 24.34 -6.67 13.79
N ARG A 391 24.20 -5.46 13.24
CA ARG A 391 24.40 -5.15 11.82
C ARG A 391 25.84 -5.43 11.38
N GLU A 392 26.85 -4.99 12.15
CA GLU A 392 28.24 -5.26 11.83
C GLU A 392 28.57 -6.77 11.90
N ALA A 393 28.03 -7.51 12.87
CA ALA A 393 28.18 -8.95 12.95
C ALA A 393 27.56 -9.65 11.72
N ALA A 394 26.36 -9.22 11.31
CA ALA A 394 25.70 -9.69 10.11
C ALA A 394 26.52 -9.42 8.86
N ARG A 395 27.05 -8.20 8.71
CA ARG A 395 27.92 -7.80 7.60
C ARG A 395 29.21 -8.63 7.56
N LYS A 396 29.87 -8.81 8.71
CA LYS A 396 31.09 -9.66 8.78
C LYS A 396 30.80 -11.11 8.37
N ALA A 397 29.68 -11.68 8.82
CA ALA A 397 29.26 -13.02 8.43
C ALA A 397 29.02 -13.11 6.89
N ARG A 398 28.35 -12.10 6.30
CA ARG A 398 28.14 -12.00 4.88
C ARG A 398 29.45 -11.86 4.09
N ASP A 399 30.34 -10.97 4.53
CA ASP A 399 31.61 -10.72 3.84
C ASP A 399 32.55 -11.94 3.95
N ALA A 400 32.55 -12.63 5.08
CA ALA A 400 33.25 -13.91 5.24
C ALA A 400 32.72 -14.95 4.24
N SER A 401 31.40 -15.02 4.07
CA SER A 401 30.77 -15.89 3.10
C SER A 401 31.06 -15.47 1.64
N ARG A 402 31.05 -14.17 1.31
CA ARG A 402 31.42 -13.65 -0.03
C ARG A 402 32.90 -13.85 -0.35
N ASN A 403 33.79 -13.65 0.61
CA ASN A 403 35.26 -13.84 0.44
C ASN A 403 35.62 -15.33 0.42
N GLY A 404 34.84 -16.20 1.07
CA GLY A 404 34.93 -17.65 0.96
C GLY A 404 34.64 -18.20 -0.44
N LYS A 405 34.13 -17.39 -1.36
CA LYS A 405 33.95 -17.77 -2.80
C LYS A 405 35.23 -18.25 -3.49
N LYS A 406 36.39 -18.01 -2.90
CA LYS A 406 37.67 -18.64 -3.32
C LYS A 406 37.88 -20.05 -2.75
N ASN A 407 37.14 -20.49 -1.74
CA ASN A 407 37.26 -21.83 -1.15
C ASN A 407 36.06 -22.71 -1.56
N LYS A 408 36.36 -23.89 -2.09
CA LYS A 408 35.41 -24.92 -2.59
C LYS A 408 34.29 -25.36 -1.62
N LYS A 409 34.35 -24.97 -0.31
CA LYS A 409 33.34 -25.34 0.71
C LYS A 409 32.05 -24.53 0.65
N ASP A 410 32.07 -23.27 0.21
CA ASP A 410 30.85 -22.41 0.19
C ASP A 410 30.00 -22.61 -1.07
N LYS A 411 30.53 -23.23 -2.11
CA LYS A 411 29.71 -23.79 -3.18
C LYS A 411 28.76 -24.89 -2.68
N GLY A 412 29.00 -25.44 -1.49
CA GLY A 412 28.19 -26.51 -0.89
C GLY A 412 26.85 -26.04 -0.33
N LEU A 413 26.75 -24.82 0.22
CA LEU A 413 25.50 -24.31 0.81
C LEU A 413 24.42 -23.97 -0.25
N LEU A 414 24.84 -23.40 -1.38
CA LEU A 414 23.95 -23.13 -2.51
C LEU A 414 23.82 -24.32 -3.47
N SER A 415 24.84 -25.20 -3.53
CA SER A 415 24.92 -26.24 -4.57
C SER A 415 24.00 -27.45 -4.34
N GLY A 416 23.38 -27.57 -3.15
CA GLY A 416 22.52 -28.73 -2.85
C GLY A 416 21.02 -28.46 -2.96
N LYS A 417 20.57 -27.24 -2.67
CA LYS A 417 19.14 -26.89 -2.60
C LYS A 417 18.64 -26.12 -3.83
N LEU A 418 19.36 -25.09 -4.26
CA LEU A 418 18.97 -24.28 -5.41
C LEU A 418 19.20 -25.01 -6.73
N THR A 419 18.15 -25.09 -7.55
CA THR A 419 18.25 -25.47 -8.96
C THR A 419 18.18 -24.20 -9.82
N PRO A 420 19.33 -23.67 -10.31
CA PRO A 420 19.38 -22.35 -10.93
C PRO A 420 18.77 -22.34 -12.33
N ALA A 421 18.38 -21.17 -12.80
CA ALA A 421 18.08 -20.90 -14.20
C ALA A 421 19.38 -20.86 -15.02
N GLN A 422 19.28 -21.16 -16.33
CA GLN A 422 20.42 -21.07 -17.27
C GLN A 422 20.74 -19.62 -17.64
N SER A 423 19.70 -18.77 -17.75
CA SER A 423 19.84 -17.34 -18.04
C SER A 423 20.53 -16.60 -16.89
N LYS A 424 21.42 -15.67 -17.25
CA LYS A 424 22.01 -14.71 -16.30
C LYS A 424 21.28 -13.37 -16.27
N ASN A 425 20.21 -13.22 -17.05
CA ASN A 425 19.45 -11.97 -17.12
C ASN A 425 18.39 -11.95 -16.00
N ALA A 426 18.67 -11.19 -14.95
CA ALA A 426 17.78 -11.02 -13.80
C ALA A 426 16.35 -10.62 -14.21
N LYS A 427 16.19 -9.73 -15.19
CA LYS A 427 14.89 -9.24 -15.70
C LYS A 427 14.03 -10.31 -16.41
N LYS A 428 14.57 -11.48 -16.66
CA LYS A 428 13.86 -12.61 -17.27
C LYS A 428 13.71 -13.80 -16.32
N ASN A 429 14.49 -13.83 -15.25
CA ASN A 429 14.54 -14.97 -14.36
C ASN A 429 13.41 -14.92 -13.33
N GLU A 430 12.90 -16.10 -13.01
CA GLU A 430 11.90 -16.34 -11.99
C GLU A 430 12.45 -17.31 -10.94
N LEU A 431 12.19 -17.03 -9.66
CA LEU A 431 12.54 -17.89 -8.55
C LEU A 431 11.26 -18.45 -7.93
N TYR A 432 11.10 -19.76 -7.95
CA TYR A 432 10.04 -20.45 -7.22
C TYR A 432 10.55 -20.89 -5.86
N LEU A 433 9.90 -20.40 -4.81
CA LEU A 433 10.05 -20.88 -3.43
C LEU A 433 9.01 -21.97 -3.22
N VAL A 434 9.46 -23.23 -3.18
CA VAL A 434 8.56 -24.40 -3.23
C VAL A 434 8.53 -25.08 -1.88
N GLU A 435 7.34 -25.40 -1.38
CA GLU A 435 7.17 -26.16 -0.15
C GLU A 435 7.60 -27.61 -0.33
N GLY A 436 8.60 -28.03 0.45
CA GLY A 436 9.07 -29.40 0.56
C GLY A 436 9.90 -29.92 -0.63
N ASP A 437 10.62 -30.98 -0.39
CA ASP A 437 11.50 -31.61 -1.37
C ASP A 437 10.69 -32.38 -2.43
N SER A 438 9.49 -32.90 -2.11
CA SER A 438 8.65 -33.68 -3.05
C SER A 438 8.12 -32.79 -4.18
N ALA A 439 7.42 -31.69 -3.83
CA ALA A 439 6.93 -30.72 -4.81
C ALA A 439 8.11 -30.03 -5.53
N GLY A 440 9.21 -29.76 -4.81
CA GLY A 440 10.45 -29.27 -5.38
C GLY A 440 11.01 -30.22 -6.46
N GLY A 441 10.85 -31.54 -6.32
CA GLY A 441 11.23 -32.53 -7.32
C GLY A 441 10.42 -32.42 -8.61
N SER A 442 9.09 -32.37 -8.51
CA SER A 442 8.19 -32.19 -9.65
C SER A 442 8.44 -30.85 -10.34
N ALA A 443 8.60 -29.75 -9.56
CA ALA A 443 8.89 -28.42 -10.09
C ALA A 443 10.24 -28.37 -10.85
N LYS A 444 11.28 -29.03 -10.34
CA LYS A 444 12.59 -29.15 -11.03
C LYS A 444 12.49 -29.84 -12.38
N GLN A 445 11.61 -30.82 -12.49
CA GLN A 445 11.41 -31.57 -13.75
C GLN A 445 10.55 -30.77 -14.74
N GLY A 446 9.44 -30.15 -14.25
CA GLY A 446 8.46 -29.47 -15.10
C GLY A 446 8.88 -28.05 -15.56
N ARG A 447 9.79 -27.37 -14.86
CA ARG A 447 10.16 -25.98 -15.12
C ARG A 447 10.78 -25.72 -16.51
N ASP A 448 10.65 -24.50 -17.04
CA ASP A 448 11.54 -24.04 -18.10
C ASP A 448 12.92 -23.68 -17.51
N ARG A 449 13.90 -24.53 -17.82
CA ARG A 449 15.28 -24.39 -17.32
C ARG A 449 15.97 -23.11 -17.78
N LYS A 450 15.48 -22.47 -18.85
CA LYS A 450 16.09 -21.25 -19.39
C LYS A 450 16.01 -20.10 -18.40
N PHE A 451 14.84 -19.90 -17.75
CA PHE A 451 14.62 -18.72 -16.91
C PHE A 451 14.02 -19.02 -15.53
N GLN A 452 13.57 -20.25 -15.25
CA GLN A 452 12.99 -20.59 -13.95
C GLN A 452 14.00 -21.31 -13.06
N ALA A 453 14.16 -20.82 -11.83
CA ALA A 453 14.94 -21.42 -10.76
C ALA A 453 14.01 -21.96 -9.67
N ILE A 454 14.41 -23.05 -9.03
CA ILE A 454 13.65 -23.70 -7.96
C ILE A 454 14.47 -23.75 -6.68
N LEU A 455 13.90 -23.26 -5.59
CA LEU A 455 14.43 -23.36 -4.24
C LEU A 455 13.40 -24.07 -3.34
N PRO A 456 13.56 -25.35 -3.04
CA PRO A 456 12.72 -26.05 -2.07
C PRO A 456 12.99 -25.51 -0.65
N LEU A 457 11.94 -25.31 0.12
CA LEU A 457 11.97 -24.93 1.53
C LEU A 457 11.63 -26.15 2.39
N ARG A 458 12.41 -26.39 3.45
CA ARG A 458 12.19 -27.54 4.34
C ARG A 458 11.37 -27.11 5.55
N GLY A 459 10.08 -27.36 5.47
CA GLY A 459 9.13 -27.06 6.54
C GLY A 459 8.86 -25.57 6.76
N LYS A 460 8.32 -25.24 7.91
CA LYS A 460 7.94 -23.88 8.27
C LYS A 460 9.20 -23.04 8.53
N VAL A 461 9.33 -21.92 7.83
CA VAL A 461 10.43 -20.97 8.04
C VAL A 461 10.27 -20.22 9.37
N LEU A 462 11.36 -19.62 9.87
CA LEU A 462 11.36 -18.84 11.09
C LEU A 462 10.38 -17.67 11.00
N ASN A 463 9.59 -17.46 12.06
CA ASN A 463 8.78 -16.24 12.17
C ASN A 463 9.68 -15.02 12.44
N THR A 464 9.86 -14.21 11.42
CA THR A 464 10.79 -13.08 11.45
C THR A 464 10.23 -11.84 12.13
N GLU A 465 8.94 -11.81 12.48
CA GLU A 465 8.37 -10.79 13.34
C GLU A 465 8.91 -10.86 14.75
N LYS A 466 9.20 -12.09 15.23
CA LYS A 466 9.67 -12.38 16.58
C LYS A 466 11.19 -12.53 16.70
N ALA A 467 11.89 -12.63 15.58
CA ALA A 467 13.30 -13.00 15.56
C ALA A 467 14.21 -11.79 15.38
N LYS A 468 15.33 -11.80 16.10
CA LYS A 468 16.40 -10.81 15.91
C LYS A 468 17.13 -11.07 14.60
N MET A 469 17.69 -10.02 13.98
CA MET A 469 18.45 -10.12 12.73
C MET A 469 19.58 -11.18 12.83
N ALA A 470 20.24 -11.27 13.96
CA ALA A 470 21.30 -12.27 14.17
C ALA A 470 20.79 -13.72 14.08
N ASP A 471 19.56 -13.98 14.52
CA ASP A 471 18.95 -15.32 14.47
C ASP A 471 18.37 -15.60 13.08
N ILE A 472 17.84 -14.59 12.40
CA ILE A 472 17.40 -14.65 10.99
C ILE A 472 18.56 -15.09 10.10
N LEU A 473 19.75 -14.47 10.27
CA LEU A 473 20.93 -14.78 9.48
C LEU A 473 21.58 -16.15 9.84
N LYS A 474 21.29 -16.70 11.01
CA LYS A 474 21.69 -18.07 11.39
C LYS A 474 20.74 -19.13 10.83
N ASN A 475 19.50 -18.75 10.53
CA ASN A 475 18.52 -19.68 9.97
C ASN A 475 18.91 -20.06 8.54
N GLU A 476 19.14 -21.35 8.29
CA GLU A 476 19.67 -21.87 7.04
C GLU A 476 18.72 -21.57 5.85
N GLU A 477 17.40 -21.75 6.02
CA GLU A 477 16.41 -21.56 4.96
C GLU A 477 16.33 -20.09 4.55
N ILE A 478 16.20 -19.18 5.53
CA ILE A 478 16.14 -17.73 5.27
C ILE A 478 17.46 -17.23 4.68
N ASN A 479 18.57 -17.67 5.24
CA ASN A 479 19.88 -17.27 4.75
C ASN A 479 20.09 -17.71 3.29
N THR A 480 19.67 -18.94 2.94
CA THR A 480 19.70 -19.44 1.55
C THR A 480 18.82 -18.59 0.62
N MET A 481 17.63 -18.16 1.07
CA MET A 481 16.78 -17.24 0.30
C MET A 481 17.46 -15.89 0.08
N ILE A 482 18.02 -15.26 1.12
CA ILE A 482 18.72 -13.97 1.01
C ILE A 482 19.84 -14.05 -0.03
N TYR A 483 20.67 -15.08 0.02
CA TYR A 483 21.75 -15.28 -0.96
C TYR A 483 21.25 -15.58 -2.36
N THR A 484 20.17 -16.32 -2.49
CA THR A 484 19.58 -16.65 -3.79
C THR A 484 18.99 -15.42 -4.46
N ILE A 485 18.25 -14.60 -3.73
CA ILE A 485 17.65 -13.36 -4.22
C ILE A 485 18.74 -12.33 -4.59
N GLY A 486 19.79 -12.24 -3.77
CA GLY A 486 21.01 -11.45 -4.08
C GLY A 486 20.96 -9.99 -3.64
N ALA A 487 19.79 -9.44 -3.36
CA ALA A 487 19.57 -8.02 -3.08
C ALA A 487 19.99 -7.56 -1.66
N GLY A 488 20.45 -8.46 -0.79
CA GLY A 488 20.70 -8.15 0.62
C GLY A 488 19.43 -8.22 1.47
N VAL A 489 19.46 -7.66 2.68
CA VAL A 489 18.36 -7.74 3.65
C VAL A 489 18.37 -6.54 4.60
N GLY A 490 17.21 -6.06 5.01
CA GLY A 490 17.06 -4.94 5.94
C GLY A 490 17.71 -3.66 5.41
N ALA A 491 18.52 -2.99 6.22
CA ALA A 491 19.21 -1.76 5.83
C ALA A 491 20.21 -1.92 4.67
N ASP A 492 20.70 -3.13 4.43
CA ASP A 492 21.63 -3.47 3.34
C ASP A 492 20.91 -3.90 2.06
N PHE A 493 19.57 -3.84 2.02
CA PHE A 493 18.79 -4.23 0.84
C PHE A 493 18.98 -3.23 -0.30
N ASN A 494 19.28 -3.76 -1.50
CA ASN A 494 19.38 -2.96 -2.73
C ASN A 494 18.63 -3.67 -3.86
N LEU A 495 17.58 -3.05 -4.38
CA LEU A 495 16.74 -3.60 -5.43
C LEU A 495 17.50 -3.82 -6.75
N ASP A 496 18.52 -3.00 -7.05
CA ASP A 496 19.32 -3.13 -8.27
C ASP A 496 20.16 -4.42 -8.32
N ASP A 497 20.41 -5.03 -7.16
CA ASP A 497 21.20 -6.27 -7.04
C ASP A 497 20.34 -7.55 -7.14
N ILE A 498 19.04 -7.43 -7.44
CA ILE A 498 18.12 -8.57 -7.53
C ILE A 498 18.51 -9.54 -8.67
N ASN A 499 18.48 -10.83 -8.38
CA ASN A 499 18.80 -11.87 -9.36
C ASN A 499 17.59 -12.38 -10.17
N TYR A 500 16.36 -12.03 -9.76
CA TYR A 500 15.12 -12.54 -10.34
C TYR A 500 14.07 -11.43 -10.46
N ASP A 501 13.40 -11.37 -11.61
CA ASP A 501 12.28 -10.46 -11.85
C ASP A 501 11.04 -10.83 -11.03
N LYS A 502 10.79 -12.14 -10.88
CA LYS A 502 9.68 -12.65 -10.07
C LYS A 502 10.16 -13.63 -9.02
N ILE A 503 9.68 -13.45 -7.81
CA ILE A 503 9.82 -14.38 -6.70
C ILE A 503 8.44 -14.93 -6.41
N ILE A 504 8.25 -16.20 -6.67
CA ILE A 504 6.95 -16.87 -6.70
C ILE A 504 6.89 -17.86 -5.54
N ILE A 505 6.00 -17.62 -4.60
CA ILE A 505 5.70 -18.53 -3.48
C ILE A 505 4.75 -19.61 -4.01
N MET A 506 5.16 -20.85 -3.91
CA MET A 506 4.38 -22.01 -4.37
C MET A 506 4.31 -23.06 -3.27
N THR A 507 3.17 -23.11 -2.58
CA THR A 507 2.90 -23.97 -1.42
C THR A 507 1.68 -24.84 -1.66
N ASP A 508 1.50 -25.86 -0.84
CA ASP A 508 0.32 -26.71 -0.85
C ASP A 508 -0.95 -25.89 -0.53
N ALA A 509 -2.08 -26.31 -1.07
CA ALA A 509 -3.38 -25.67 -0.85
C ALA A 509 -4.04 -26.15 0.45
N ASP A 510 -3.30 -26.13 1.54
CA ASP A 510 -3.74 -26.53 2.88
C ASP A 510 -3.35 -25.49 3.95
N THR A 511 -3.68 -25.75 5.20
CA THR A 511 -3.41 -24.85 6.32
C THR A 511 -1.92 -24.66 6.60
N ASP A 512 -1.08 -25.67 6.35
CA ASP A 512 0.36 -25.60 6.52
C ASP A 512 1.01 -24.77 5.42
N GLY A 513 0.57 -24.95 4.17
CA GLY A 513 0.99 -24.12 3.04
C GLY A 513 0.61 -22.66 3.21
N ALA A 514 -0.62 -22.37 3.67
CA ALA A 514 -1.05 -21.01 4.00
C ALA A 514 -0.20 -20.39 5.12
N HIS A 515 0.21 -21.18 6.12
CA HIS A 515 1.09 -20.71 7.17
C HIS A 515 2.50 -20.40 6.64
N ILE A 516 3.06 -21.23 5.76
CA ILE A 516 4.35 -20.97 5.12
C ILE A 516 4.29 -19.69 4.27
N GLN A 517 3.22 -19.48 3.50
CA GLN A 517 3.00 -18.23 2.77
C GLN A 517 3.04 -17.02 3.72
N THR A 518 2.31 -17.08 4.83
CA THR A 518 2.26 -15.99 5.81
C THR A 518 3.63 -15.69 6.42
N LEU A 519 4.42 -16.72 6.75
CA LEU A 519 5.79 -16.56 7.25
C LEU A 519 6.72 -15.92 6.23
N LEU A 520 6.63 -16.32 4.97
CA LEU A 520 7.41 -15.76 3.87
C LEU A 520 7.02 -14.29 3.59
N LEU A 521 5.72 -14.01 3.55
CA LEU A 521 5.21 -12.64 3.39
C LEU A 521 5.67 -11.74 4.53
N THR A 522 5.67 -12.24 5.78
CA THR A 522 6.22 -11.52 6.96
C THR A 522 7.68 -11.20 6.77
N PHE A 523 8.49 -12.16 6.30
CA PHE A 523 9.90 -11.95 6.01
C PHE A 523 10.12 -10.89 4.92
N PHE A 524 9.43 -10.98 3.79
CA PHE A 524 9.54 -10.00 2.71
C PHE A 524 9.09 -8.62 3.16
N TYR A 525 7.99 -8.52 3.89
CA TYR A 525 7.47 -7.26 4.40
C TYR A 525 8.45 -6.58 5.36
N ARG A 526 9.04 -7.32 6.32
CA ARG A 526 9.92 -6.76 7.34
C ARG A 526 11.33 -6.46 6.84
N TYR A 527 11.86 -7.28 5.98
CA TYR A 527 13.29 -7.28 5.65
C TYR A 527 13.62 -7.03 4.18
N MET A 528 12.63 -7.11 3.30
CA MET A 528 12.76 -6.86 1.86
C MET A 528 11.55 -6.09 1.31
N ARG A 529 11.02 -5.12 2.06
CA ARG A 529 9.83 -4.36 1.69
C ARG A 529 9.89 -3.76 0.27
N PRO A 530 11.00 -3.13 -0.18
CA PRO A 530 11.07 -2.59 -1.54
C PRO A 530 10.87 -3.64 -2.63
N LEU A 531 11.10 -4.92 -2.33
CA LEU A 531 10.84 -6.02 -3.25
C LEU A 531 9.34 -6.23 -3.47
N VAL A 532 8.53 -6.06 -2.42
CA VAL A 532 7.06 -6.15 -2.48
C VAL A 532 6.49 -4.90 -3.17
N GLU A 533 6.95 -3.72 -2.78
CA GLU A 533 6.52 -2.42 -3.33
C GLU A 533 6.81 -2.32 -4.84
N ALA A 534 7.96 -2.81 -5.29
CA ALA A 534 8.31 -2.88 -6.71
C ALA A 534 7.55 -4.00 -7.47
N GLY A 535 6.80 -4.85 -6.76
CA GLY A 535 5.93 -5.87 -7.36
C GLY A 535 6.64 -7.11 -7.87
N HIS A 536 7.72 -7.51 -7.23
CA HIS A 536 8.48 -8.70 -7.58
C HIS A 536 8.01 -9.97 -6.84
N VAL A 537 7.10 -9.87 -5.86
CA VAL A 537 6.61 -11.00 -5.06
C VAL A 537 5.24 -11.46 -5.56
N TYR A 538 5.11 -12.77 -5.77
CA TYR A 538 3.90 -13.41 -6.27
C TYR A 538 3.56 -14.66 -5.48
N ILE A 539 2.27 -15.02 -5.46
CA ILE A 539 1.77 -16.30 -4.96
C ILE A 539 1.22 -17.08 -6.15
N ALA A 540 1.70 -18.30 -6.35
CA ALA A 540 1.16 -19.19 -7.35
C ALA A 540 -0.12 -19.86 -6.85
N LEU A 541 -1.11 -19.97 -7.73
CA LEU A 541 -2.38 -20.64 -7.46
C LEU A 541 -2.43 -21.96 -8.23
N PRO A 542 -2.09 -23.09 -7.61
CA PRO A 542 -2.33 -24.40 -8.22
C PRO A 542 -3.83 -24.70 -8.23
N PRO A 543 -4.32 -25.55 -9.18
CA PRO A 543 -5.71 -25.96 -9.19
C PRO A 543 -6.04 -26.85 -7.98
N LEU A 544 -7.27 -26.74 -7.48
CA LEU A 544 -7.79 -27.58 -6.41
C LEU A 544 -8.33 -28.91 -6.94
N TYR A 545 -8.80 -28.92 -8.19
CA TYR A 545 -9.49 -30.06 -8.78
C TYR A 545 -8.98 -30.36 -10.19
N LYS A 546 -8.92 -31.65 -10.49
CA LYS A 546 -8.75 -32.17 -11.84
C LYS A 546 -9.96 -33.02 -12.19
N MET A 547 -10.55 -32.77 -13.35
CA MET A 547 -11.60 -33.61 -13.91
C MET A 547 -11.13 -34.25 -15.21
N SER A 548 -11.32 -35.54 -15.36
CA SER A 548 -10.93 -36.26 -16.57
C SER A 548 -12.05 -37.17 -17.04
N LYS A 549 -12.13 -37.37 -18.36
CA LYS A 549 -13.06 -38.31 -19.01
C LYS A 549 -12.40 -38.95 -20.23
N GLY A 550 -12.55 -40.24 -20.35
CA GLY A 550 -11.94 -41.02 -21.41
C GLY A 550 -10.76 -41.88 -20.93
N LYS A 551 -10.02 -42.47 -21.84
CA LYS A 551 -8.81 -43.26 -21.55
C LYS A 551 -7.77 -43.06 -22.65
N GLY A 552 -6.49 -42.99 -22.26
CA GLY A 552 -5.36 -42.91 -23.17
C GLY A 552 -5.42 -41.65 -24.06
N LYS A 553 -5.17 -41.78 -25.38
CA LYS A 553 -5.15 -40.61 -26.30
C LYS A 553 -6.47 -39.88 -26.47
N LYS A 554 -7.58 -40.39 -25.93
CA LYS A 554 -8.91 -39.76 -25.94
C LYS A 554 -9.32 -39.22 -24.57
N GLU A 555 -8.40 -39.18 -23.64
CA GLU A 555 -8.64 -38.59 -22.33
C GLU A 555 -8.67 -37.08 -22.48
N VAL A 556 -9.76 -36.44 -22.02
CA VAL A 556 -9.90 -35.00 -21.89
C VAL A 556 -9.71 -34.69 -20.42
N VAL A 557 -8.82 -33.73 -20.12
CA VAL A 557 -8.48 -33.29 -18.77
C VAL A 557 -8.73 -31.79 -18.68
N GLU A 558 -9.43 -31.36 -17.65
CA GLU A 558 -9.58 -29.94 -17.31
C GLU A 558 -9.39 -29.75 -15.79
N TYR A 559 -9.04 -28.52 -15.41
CA TYR A 559 -8.72 -28.16 -14.03
C TYR A 559 -9.68 -27.08 -13.53
N ALA A 560 -9.94 -27.07 -12.21
CA ALA A 560 -10.70 -26.02 -11.55
C ALA A 560 -9.95 -25.51 -10.30
N TRP A 561 -10.02 -24.20 -10.09
CA TRP A 561 -9.39 -23.51 -8.97
C TRP A 561 -10.40 -23.16 -7.87
N THR A 562 -11.69 -23.16 -8.22
CA THR A 562 -12.79 -22.84 -7.30
C THR A 562 -13.88 -23.91 -7.36
N ASP A 563 -14.73 -23.96 -6.30
CA ASP A 563 -15.89 -24.86 -6.30
C ASP A 563 -16.92 -24.49 -7.36
N GLY A 564 -17.02 -23.18 -7.71
CA GLY A 564 -17.88 -22.72 -8.80
C GLY A 564 -17.45 -23.28 -10.16
N GLU A 565 -16.13 -23.16 -10.48
CA GLU A 565 -15.56 -23.75 -11.69
C GLU A 565 -15.70 -25.30 -11.73
N LEU A 566 -15.57 -25.95 -10.56
CA LEU A 566 -15.80 -27.39 -10.47
C LEU A 566 -17.22 -27.77 -10.86
N GLU A 567 -18.22 -26.99 -10.43
CA GLU A 567 -19.62 -27.28 -10.76
C GLU A 567 -19.90 -27.08 -12.26
N GLU A 568 -19.29 -26.06 -12.89
CA GLU A 568 -19.33 -25.88 -14.35
C GLU A 568 -18.70 -27.08 -15.09
N LEU A 569 -17.54 -27.56 -14.61
CA LEU A 569 -16.89 -28.73 -15.16
C LEU A 569 -17.73 -30.01 -15.00
N ARG A 570 -18.42 -30.19 -13.85
CA ARG A 570 -19.36 -31.31 -13.64
C ARG A 570 -20.49 -31.30 -14.65
N GLN A 571 -21.07 -30.15 -14.94
CA GLN A 571 -22.09 -30.00 -15.97
C GLN A 571 -21.56 -30.33 -17.37
N LYS A 572 -20.36 -29.81 -17.70
CA LYS A 572 -19.71 -30.01 -19.02
C LYS A 572 -19.35 -31.46 -19.27
N PHE A 573 -18.72 -32.13 -18.31
CA PHE A 573 -18.24 -33.50 -18.45
C PHE A 573 -19.35 -34.55 -18.28
N GLY A 574 -20.38 -34.27 -17.52
CA GLY A 574 -21.52 -35.16 -17.26
C GLY A 574 -21.12 -36.49 -16.60
N ARG A 575 -22.01 -37.51 -16.73
CA ARG A 575 -21.78 -38.82 -16.08
C ARG A 575 -20.54 -39.53 -16.65
N GLY A 576 -19.77 -40.15 -15.75
CA GLY A 576 -18.59 -40.97 -16.09
C GLY A 576 -17.27 -40.20 -16.11
N ALA A 577 -17.25 -38.95 -15.69
CA ALA A 577 -16.03 -38.19 -15.40
C ALA A 577 -15.41 -38.65 -14.07
N ILE A 578 -14.08 -38.61 -14.01
CA ILE A 578 -13.31 -38.92 -12.81
C ILE A 578 -12.87 -37.57 -12.22
N LEU A 579 -13.23 -37.34 -10.97
CA LEU A 579 -12.79 -36.18 -10.20
C LEU A 579 -11.63 -36.57 -9.28
N GLN A 580 -10.56 -35.82 -9.33
CA GLN A 580 -9.44 -35.85 -8.38
C GLN A 580 -9.34 -34.49 -7.68
N ARG A 581 -9.33 -34.49 -6.34
CA ARG A 581 -9.01 -33.30 -5.54
C ARG A 581 -7.54 -33.35 -5.17
N TYR A 582 -6.79 -32.30 -5.47
CA TYR A 582 -5.41 -32.17 -5.03
C TYR A 582 -5.36 -31.67 -3.59
N LYS A 583 -4.60 -32.34 -2.73
CA LYS A 583 -4.31 -31.92 -1.36
C LYS A 583 -2.99 -31.20 -1.24
N GLY A 584 -2.08 -31.44 -2.18
CA GLY A 584 -0.78 -30.80 -2.22
C GLY A 584 -0.12 -30.92 -3.58
N LEU A 585 0.90 -30.09 -3.81
CA LEU A 585 1.69 -30.02 -5.05
C LEU A 585 2.43 -31.33 -5.34
N GLY A 586 2.76 -32.10 -4.28
CA GLY A 586 3.42 -33.40 -4.41
C GLY A 586 2.56 -34.49 -5.09
N GLU A 587 1.25 -34.29 -5.22
CA GLU A 587 0.32 -35.16 -5.95
C GLU A 587 0.30 -34.88 -7.46
N MET A 588 0.88 -33.75 -7.88
CA MET A 588 0.97 -33.38 -9.29
C MET A 588 2.28 -33.89 -9.90
N ASN A 589 2.18 -34.50 -11.08
CA ASN A 589 3.38 -34.78 -11.85
C ASN A 589 3.96 -33.52 -12.49
N ALA A 590 5.15 -33.64 -13.09
CA ALA A 590 5.88 -32.49 -13.64
C ALA A 590 5.12 -31.78 -14.76
N ASP A 591 4.44 -32.49 -15.63
CA ASP A 591 3.68 -31.94 -16.76
C ASP A 591 2.43 -31.17 -16.24
N GLN A 592 1.71 -31.76 -15.29
CA GLN A 592 0.55 -31.14 -14.67
C GLN A 592 0.93 -29.83 -13.95
N LEU A 593 2.03 -29.86 -13.20
CA LEU A 593 2.52 -28.68 -12.48
C LEU A 593 2.97 -27.56 -13.45
N TRP A 594 3.58 -27.95 -14.57
CA TRP A 594 3.92 -27.02 -15.63
C TRP A 594 2.67 -26.38 -16.23
N GLU A 595 1.77 -27.18 -16.78
CA GLU A 595 0.58 -26.71 -17.51
C GLU A 595 -0.35 -25.82 -16.69
N THR A 596 -0.41 -26.03 -15.37
CA THR A 596 -1.39 -25.34 -14.50
C THR A 596 -0.81 -24.22 -13.66
N THR A 597 0.50 -24.28 -13.34
CA THR A 597 1.07 -23.43 -12.26
C THR A 597 2.39 -22.74 -12.65
N MET A 598 3.13 -23.27 -13.63
CA MET A 598 4.46 -22.75 -13.94
C MET A 598 4.59 -22.15 -15.34
N ASP A 599 3.77 -22.56 -16.30
CA ASP A 599 3.78 -22.01 -17.65
C ASP A 599 3.29 -20.53 -17.64
N PRO A 600 4.11 -19.58 -18.09
CA PRO A 600 3.72 -18.16 -18.12
C PRO A 600 2.42 -17.85 -18.88
N GLU A 601 2.04 -18.72 -19.85
CA GLU A 601 0.84 -18.51 -20.67
C GLU A 601 -0.45 -18.98 -19.99
N THR A 602 -0.38 -19.94 -19.06
CA THR A 602 -1.56 -20.60 -18.48
C THR A 602 -1.68 -20.49 -16.97
N ARG A 603 -0.58 -20.17 -16.27
CA ARG A 603 -0.55 -20.10 -14.80
C ARG A 603 -1.33 -18.93 -14.25
N ASN A 604 -1.88 -19.10 -13.05
CA ASN A 604 -2.50 -18.05 -12.25
C ASN A 604 -1.54 -17.61 -11.15
N LEU A 605 -1.20 -16.30 -11.14
CA LEU A 605 -0.37 -15.67 -10.11
C LEU A 605 -1.11 -14.52 -9.46
N ILE A 606 -1.07 -14.45 -8.13
CA ILE A 606 -1.47 -13.26 -7.39
C ILE A 606 -0.22 -12.42 -7.12
N ARG A 607 -0.20 -11.18 -7.61
CA ARG A 607 0.84 -10.22 -7.25
C ARG A 607 0.58 -9.71 -5.84
N VAL A 608 1.60 -9.75 -4.99
CA VAL A 608 1.51 -9.21 -3.63
C VAL A 608 1.72 -7.71 -3.68
N THR A 609 0.77 -6.96 -3.13
CA THR A 609 0.80 -5.49 -3.05
C THR A 609 0.63 -5.03 -1.60
N ILE A 610 1.13 -3.85 -1.30
CA ILE A 610 0.89 -3.14 -0.05
C ILE A 610 0.04 -1.92 -0.39
N ASP A 611 -1.28 -2.06 -0.25
CA ASP A 611 -2.21 -0.98 -0.58
C ASP A 611 -2.20 0.10 0.51
N ASP A 612 -2.05 -0.32 1.77
CA ASP A 612 -1.97 0.52 2.94
C ASP A 612 -0.88 0.02 3.91
N LEU A 613 0.11 0.90 4.19
CA LEU A 613 1.26 0.51 5.01
C LEU A 613 0.91 0.43 6.50
N ALA A 614 0.04 1.31 7.02
CA ALA A 614 -0.35 1.29 8.42
C ALA A 614 -1.15 0.03 8.74
N ARG A 615 -2.09 -0.33 7.86
CA ARG A 615 -2.86 -1.56 7.95
C ARG A 615 -1.99 -2.80 7.86
N ALA A 616 -1.06 -2.84 6.88
CA ALA A 616 -0.13 -3.95 6.72
C ALA A 616 0.75 -4.11 7.97
N GLU A 617 1.27 -3.00 8.50
CA GLU A 617 2.06 -2.96 9.72
C GLU A 617 1.28 -3.55 10.91
N ARG A 618 0.05 -3.05 11.14
CA ARG A 618 -0.79 -3.53 12.24
C ARG A 618 -1.16 -5.00 12.06
N ARG A 619 -1.56 -5.43 10.86
CA ARG A 619 -1.89 -6.85 10.60
C ARG A 619 -0.72 -7.78 10.84
N VAL A 620 0.47 -7.42 10.38
CA VAL A 620 1.67 -8.23 10.62
C VAL A 620 1.99 -8.28 12.11
N SER A 621 1.98 -7.15 12.81
CA SER A 621 2.22 -7.09 14.26
C SER A 621 1.19 -7.89 15.07
N VAL A 622 -0.09 -7.78 14.78
CA VAL A 622 -1.16 -8.51 15.48
C VAL A 622 -1.12 -10.00 15.19
N LEU A 623 -1.04 -10.38 13.90
CA LEU A 623 -1.17 -11.78 13.50
C LEU A 623 0.12 -12.58 13.74
N MET A 624 1.28 -11.96 13.59
CA MET A 624 2.58 -12.63 13.66
C MET A 624 3.40 -12.30 14.91
N GLY A 625 3.01 -11.26 15.66
CA GLY A 625 3.67 -10.82 16.89
C GLY A 625 3.53 -11.77 18.06
N ASP A 626 4.13 -11.43 19.20
CA ASP A 626 4.18 -12.29 20.40
C ASP A 626 2.86 -12.32 21.21
N LYS A 627 2.11 -11.21 21.20
CA LYS A 627 0.89 -11.07 21.99
C LYS A 627 -0.25 -11.90 21.38
N ALA A 628 -0.82 -12.82 22.18
CA ALA A 628 -1.91 -13.69 21.73
C ALA A 628 -3.30 -13.01 21.80
N ALA A 629 -3.50 -12.09 22.78
CA ALA A 629 -4.79 -11.45 22.99
C ALA A 629 -5.25 -10.59 21.80
N PRO A 630 -4.44 -9.69 21.22
CA PRO A 630 -4.81 -8.92 20.03
C PRO A 630 -5.13 -9.82 18.83
N ARG A 631 -4.37 -10.93 18.66
CA ARG A 631 -4.62 -11.89 17.58
C ARG A 631 -5.97 -12.60 17.74
N ARG A 632 -6.31 -13.02 18.98
CA ARG A 632 -7.60 -13.64 19.27
C ARG A 632 -8.74 -12.68 18.95
N GLN A 633 -8.66 -11.45 19.43
CA GLN A 633 -9.65 -10.44 19.18
C GLN A 633 -9.83 -10.18 17.67
N TRP A 634 -8.71 -10.05 16.94
CA TRP A 634 -8.78 -9.87 15.51
C TRP A 634 -9.48 -11.02 14.78
N ILE A 635 -9.21 -12.28 15.20
CA ILE A 635 -9.88 -13.46 14.63
C ILE A 635 -11.38 -13.44 14.92
N GLU A 636 -11.77 -13.14 16.17
CA GLU A 636 -13.19 -13.04 16.58
C GLU A 636 -13.92 -11.97 15.77
N ASP A 637 -13.30 -10.84 15.52
CA ASP A 637 -13.90 -9.70 14.81
C ASP A 637 -13.98 -9.90 13.27
N ASN A 638 -13.05 -10.67 12.68
CA ASN A 638 -12.87 -10.71 11.21
C ASN A 638 -13.15 -12.08 10.58
N VAL A 639 -13.21 -13.16 11.35
CA VAL A 639 -13.40 -14.51 10.82
C VAL A 639 -14.79 -15.04 11.18
N LYS A 640 -15.63 -15.26 10.17
CA LYS A 640 -16.91 -15.97 10.34
C LYS A 640 -16.68 -17.44 10.05
N PHE A 641 -16.73 -18.26 11.10
CA PHE A 641 -16.65 -19.71 10.93
C PHE A 641 -18.00 -20.24 10.43
N THR A 642 -17.99 -20.99 9.34
CA THR A 642 -19.16 -21.75 8.89
C THR A 642 -19.27 -23.06 9.68
N LEU A 643 -20.48 -23.61 9.80
CA LEU A 643 -20.72 -24.88 10.51
C LEU A 643 -19.94 -26.06 9.90
N GLU A 644 -19.59 -25.98 8.63
CA GLU A 644 -18.78 -26.99 7.92
C GLU A 644 -17.29 -26.93 8.34
N GLU A 645 -16.79 -25.75 8.67
CA GLU A 645 -15.41 -25.58 9.15
C GLU A 645 -15.26 -25.89 10.65
N SER A 646 -16.34 -25.78 11.43
CA SER A 646 -16.32 -26.11 12.86
C SER A 646 -16.35 -27.63 13.16
N GLY A 647 -16.54 -28.48 12.16
CA GLY A 647 -16.50 -29.95 12.26
C GLY A 647 -15.14 -30.57 11.98
N ALA A 648 -14.10 -29.78 11.75
CA ALA A 648 -12.73 -30.24 11.39
C ALA A 648 -11.76 -30.24 12.60
N PHE A 649 -12.27 -30.34 13.84
CA PHE A 649 -11.46 -30.51 15.06
C PHE A 649 -11.63 -31.92 15.61
#